data_ce55b69dcb6e97b7725f20a85081e705
#
_entry.id   ce55b69dcb6e97b7725f20a85081e705
#
_cell.length_a   1.000
_cell.length_b   1.000
_cell.length_c   1.000
_cell.angle_alpha   90.00
_cell.angle_beta   90.00
_cell.angle_gamma   90.00
#
_symmetry.space_group_name_H-M   'P 1'
#
loop_
_entity.id
_entity.type
_entity.pdbx_description
1 polymer ?
#
loop_
_entity_poly.entity_id
_entity_poly.type
_entity_poly.pdbx_seq_one_letter_code
_entity_poly.pdbx_strand_id
1 'polypeptide(L)'
;MPDETTTSSGFVHLHLHSEYSLLDGGNRIDRLVARVKELGMDAVAVTDHGNMHGAVTFYETCRREGIRPILGVEAYVAPGDRTDKTYTGVADGGYHLVLLAENNTGWQNLMQLCSEAYLTGFYFKPRIDRELLRELNSGIIAINGHLGSEMGEHLLDFVNSKDNAAYERAVESARWHAETFADEGTGPRFFVELQSHVPEQDAINPHLIKIARDEGLPLVCDNDSHFLRAEDHDAHDTLICISTGKSKLDTQRMKYTPELYVKSPEQMRDLFGSDRFNNDDVGRAGIEALDNTVRIAERCNVELAIGANHAPVVVVKAPAKKNLPKHSEKRFGGDLTAWYKDFSDKFELEPANDAGLDQDQLKNECDKALRLLCEAGMVWRYGPDILQHKHAGIEGVYDPPAEDGQSDFDLDGWTKWARLNRELKILADKLISAYFLIVWDFTNWGRQRGIPALARGSGVGTMTGYVLGLSNACPVEYGLLFERFTDPDRNEYPDIDIDLCQDGRGEVIDYVRQKYGHVAQIITFGTLKARAAVRDVARVHELPLGDADRLAKLIPEQLGITLDAALKAEPELQKLYDSDEQIKAIIDNARVLEGQARHSSVHAAGVIVATRPLHEVVPLYKQSGSDDVITQWDGPTCEKMGLLKMDFLGLRTLSIIERCKKLITETLPEDAIWNAVGREAGKGVNASNPHPLDLERLTYDDQTVFELFRRGDATGVFQFESGGMRRLLQEMKPDRLADLIAANALYRPGPMDLIPDYNMRKHGVEEVPTVHPIVDKFTAETYGVMVYQEQVMQIVHELGGIPLRQAYALIKAISKKKAKIIDANRPVFVESAQEKGLSKSQADGLFELILKFAGYGFNKSHSTG
;
A
#
# COMPACT_ATOMS: atom_id res chain seq x y z
N MET A 1 26.02 -3.25 -30.47
CA MET A 1 25.32 -3.42 -31.74
C MET A 1 23.94 -3.94 -31.40
N PRO A 2 22.91 -3.20 -31.58
CA PRO A 2 21.55 -3.73 -31.65
C PRO A 2 21.26 -3.99 -33.12
N ASP A 3 21.24 -5.22 -33.48
CA ASP A 3 20.73 -5.64 -34.76
C ASP A 3 19.71 -6.76 -34.48
N GLU A 4 18.47 -6.43 -34.74
CA GLU A 4 17.43 -7.31 -35.23
C GLU A 4 16.18 -6.47 -35.31
N THR A 5 15.79 -6.14 -36.54
CA THR A 5 14.49 -5.59 -36.91
C THR A 5 13.40 -6.51 -36.34
N THR A 6 12.88 -6.15 -35.17
CA THR A 6 11.56 -6.62 -34.71
C THR A 6 10.58 -6.06 -35.72
N THR A 7 10.08 -6.92 -36.59
CA THR A 7 8.92 -6.58 -37.43
C THR A 7 7.78 -6.23 -36.49
N SER A 8 7.43 -4.94 -36.45
CA SER A 8 6.22 -4.45 -35.77
C SER A 8 5.05 -5.36 -36.13
N SER A 9 4.23 -5.75 -35.15
CA SER A 9 3.05 -6.63 -35.33
C SER A 9 2.03 -6.08 -36.31
N GLY A 10 2.19 -4.83 -36.76
CA GLY A 10 1.31 -4.12 -37.69
C GLY A 10 -0.04 -3.68 -37.10
N PHE A 11 -0.22 -3.83 -35.79
CA PHE A 11 -1.37 -3.32 -35.05
C PHE A 11 -1.05 -3.29 -33.54
N VAL A 12 -1.60 -2.29 -32.85
CA VAL A 12 -1.51 -2.14 -31.39
C VAL A 12 -2.89 -1.72 -30.85
N HIS A 13 -3.38 -2.40 -29.80
CA HIS A 13 -4.59 -1.97 -29.10
C HIS A 13 -4.30 -0.67 -28.33
N LEU A 14 -5.01 0.41 -28.65
CA LEU A 14 -4.90 1.74 -28.02
C LEU A 14 -6.12 2.10 -27.17
N HIS A 15 -7.24 1.37 -27.31
CA HIS A 15 -8.47 1.47 -26.56
C HIS A 15 -8.81 0.11 -25.96
N LEU A 16 -8.54 -0.06 -24.67
CA LEU A 16 -8.63 -1.33 -23.96
C LEU A 16 -8.86 -1.14 -22.47
N HIS A 17 -9.79 -1.91 -21.90
CA HIS A 17 -10.19 -1.86 -20.50
C HIS A 17 -9.61 -3.01 -19.70
N SER A 18 -8.95 -2.69 -18.57
CA SER A 18 -8.48 -3.67 -17.62
C SER A 18 -9.55 -3.99 -16.56
N GLU A 19 -9.19 -4.87 -15.62
CA GLU A 19 -10.00 -5.15 -14.43
C GLU A 19 -10.28 -3.92 -13.56
N TYR A 20 -9.62 -2.80 -13.80
CA TYR A 20 -9.83 -1.53 -13.09
C TYR A 20 -10.88 -0.61 -13.72
N SER A 21 -11.43 -0.98 -14.87
CA SER A 21 -12.78 -0.58 -15.28
C SER A 21 -13.76 -1.45 -14.50
N LEU A 22 -13.95 -1.12 -13.22
CA LEU A 22 -14.51 -2.01 -12.19
C LEU A 22 -15.85 -2.62 -12.59
N LEU A 23 -15.93 -3.94 -12.60
CA LEU A 23 -17.09 -4.73 -13.00
C LEU A 23 -17.58 -4.47 -14.42
N ASP A 24 -16.70 -3.99 -15.29
CA ASP A 24 -16.92 -3.76 -16.71
C ASP A 24 -15.79 -4.41 -17.53
N GLY A 25 -14.54 -3.99 -17.34
CA GLY A 25 -13.38 -4.65 -17.93
C GLY A 25 -13.07 -6.01 -17.27
N GLY A 26 -12.92 -7.05 -18.10
CA GLY A 26 -12.58 -8.42 -17.70
C GLY A 26 -11.11 -8.79 -17.92
N ASN A 27 -10.29 -7.84 -18.40
CA ASN A 27 -8.88 -8.07 -18.69
C ASN A 27 -8.01 -7.92 -17.45
N ARG A 28 -7.74 -8.99 -16.72
CA ARG A 28 -6.74 -8.97 -15.66
C ARG A 28 -5.37 -8.61 -16.24
N ILE A 29 -4.69 -7.66 -15.64
CA ILE A 29 -3.42 -7.10 -16.16
C ILE A 29 -2.37 -8.19 -16.40
N ASP A 30 -2.19 -9.13 -15.49
CA ASP A 30 -1.23 -10.23 -15.63
C ASP A 30 -1.55 -11.15 -16.82
N ARG A 31 -2.83 -11.46 -17.02
CA ARG A 31 -3.32 -12.29 -18.13
C ARG A 31 -3.32 -11.51 -19.45
N LEU A 32 -3.65 -10.21 -19.40
CA LEU A 32 -3.65 -9.33 -20.56
C LEU A 32 -2.26 -9.23 -21.20
N VAL A 33 -1.25 -8.92 -20.40
CA VAL A 33 0.13 -8.78 -20.90
C VAL A 33 0.65 -10.13 -21.45
N ALA A 34 0.32 -11.25 -20.78
CA ALA A 34 0.63 -12.57 -21.29
C ALA A 34 -0.05 -12.85 -22.63
N ARG A 35 -1.34 -12.43 -22.80
CA ARG A 35 -2.10 -12.60 -24.04
C ARG A 35 -1.53 -11.75 -25.18
N VAL A 36 -1.18 -10.50 -24.91
CA VAL A 36 -0.54 -9.59 -25.87
C VAL A 36 0.77 -10.20 -26.41
N LYS A 37 1.57 -10.76 -25.52
CA LYS A 37 2.81 -11.46 -25.87
C LYS A 37 2.55 -12.72 -26.69
N GLU A 38 1.55 -13.54 -26.33
CA GLU A 38 1.10 -14.72 -27.06
C GLU A 38 0.70 -14.37 -28.50
N LEU A 39 0.05 -13.23 -28.69
CA LEU A 39 -0.39 -12.73 -29.99
C LEU A 39 0.72 -12.06 -30.81
N GLY A 40 1.95 -12.01 -30.29
CA GLY A 40 3.11 -11.41 -30.97
C GLY A 40 3.08 -9.89 -31.05
N MET A 41 2.30 -9.21 -30.22
CA MET A 41 2.30 -7.74 -30.12
C MET A 41 3.41 -7.28 -29.16
N ASP A 42 4.05 -6.17 -29.46
CA ASP A 42 5.16 -5.58 -28.72
C ASP A 42 4.75 -4.34 -27.90
N ALA A 43 3.52 -3.87 -28.06
CA ALA A 43 2.95 -2.77 -27.31
C ALA A 43 1.45 -2.99 -27.05
N VAL A 44 0.91 -2.34 -26.01
CA VAL A 44 -0.52 -2.33 -25.69
C VAL A 44 -0.82 -1.11 -24.80
N ALA A 45 -2.01 -0.53 -24.96
CA ALA A 45 -2.51 0.51 -24.08
C ALA A 45 -3.42 -0.05 -22.98
N VAL A 46 -3.55 0.73 -21.90
CA VAL A 46 -4.64 0.63 -20.93
C VAL A 46 -5.35 1.98 -20.87
N THR A 47 -6.68 1.96 -21.01
CA THR A 47 -7.54 3.16 -21.07
C THR A 47 -8.80 2.94 -20.24
N ASP A 48 -8.61 2.63 -18.95
CA ASP A 48 -9.73 2.36 -18.04
C ASP A 48 -10.68 3.55 -17.92
N HIS A 49 -11.96 3.28 -17.67
CA HIS A 49 -13.01 4.28 -17.54
C HIS A 49 -12.75 5.27 -16.41
N GLY A 50 -12.37 6.49 -16.74
CA GLY A 50 -12.23 7.64 -15.85
C GLY A 50 -11.24 7.47 -14.71
N ASN A 51 -10.34 6.50 -14.76
CA ASN A 51 -9.39 6.24 -13.67
C ASN A 51 -8.04 5.71 -14.15
N MET A 52 -7.04 5.78 -13.28
CA MET A 52 -5.68 5.30 -13.50
C MET A 52 -5.26 4.27 -12.43
N HIS A 53 -6.22 3.53 -11.86
CA HIS A 53 -5.98 2.60 -10.74
C HIS A 53 -4.92 1.55 -11.06
N GLY A 54 -4.98 0.97 -12.25
CA GLY A 54 -4.09 -0.10 -12.71
C GLY A 54 -2.78 0.36 -13.35
N ALA A 55 -2.62 1.65 -13.62
CA ALA A 55 -1.57 2.17 -14.52
C ALA A 55 -0.15 1.74 -14.13
N VAL A 56 0.24 1.86 -12.86
CA VAL A 56 1.59 1.48 -12.39
C VAL A 56 1.79 -0.03 -12.46
N THR A 57 0.81 -0.83 -12.03
CA THR A 57 0.86 -2.29 -12.11
C THR A 57 0.96 -2.78 -13.56
N PHE A 58 0.22 -2.14 -14.46
CA PHE A 58 0.27 -2.41 -15.88
C PHE A 58 1.65 -2.07 -16.46
N TYR A 59 2.18 -0.88 -16.15
CA TYR A 59 3.52 -0.45 -16.58
C TYR A 59 4.60 -1.44 -16.14
N GLU A 60 4.64 -1.81 -14.85
CA GLU A 60 5.64 -2.76 -14.34
C GLU A 60 5.51 -4.14 -14.99
N THR A 61 4.27 -4.60 -15.20
CA THR A 61 4.01 -5.93 -15.80
C THR A 61 4.45 -5.97 -17.26
N CYS A 62 4.10 -4.95 -18.05
CA CYS A 62 4.55 -4.82 -19.43
C CYS A 62 6.08 -4.77 -19.54
N ARG A 63 6.74 -3.90 -18.76
CA ARG A 63 8.20 -3.75 -18.77
C ARG A 63 8.90 -5.07 -18.39
N ARG A 64 8.40 -5.79 -17.41
CA ARG A 64 8.93 -7.10 -17.01
C ARG A 64 8.83 -8.16 -18.13
N GLU A 65 7.74 -8.13 -18.91
CA GLU A 65 7.51 -9.09 -19.99
C GLU A 65 8.08 -8.63 -21.35
N GLY A 66 8.70 -7.44 -21.40
CA GLY A 66 9.30 -6.89 -22.61
C GLY A 66 8.28 -6.29 -23.58
N ILE A 67 7.09 -5.94 -23.10
CA ILE A 67 6.03 -5.23 -23.83
C ILE A 67 6.11 -3.74 -23.54
N ARG A 68 5.88 -2.90 -24.53
CA ARG A 68 5.82 -1.43 -24.36
C ARG A 68 4.46 -1.04 -23.78
N PRO A 69 4.42 -0.43 -22.58
CA PRO A 69 3.18 0.07 -21.99
C PRO A 69 2.81 1.42 -22.60
N ILE A 70 1.56 1.59 -22.97
CA ILE A 70 0.97 2.87 -23.32
C ILE A 70 -0.05 3.20 -22.23
N LEU A 71 0.18 4.31 -21.51
CA LEU A 71 -0.64 4.72 -20.39
C LEU A 71 -1.68 5.73 -20.85
N GLY A 72 -2.94 5.48 -20.54
CA GLY A 72 -4.05 6.32 -20.94
C GLY A 72 -5.24 6.22 -20.01
N VAL A 73 -6.31 6.84 -20.38
CA VAL A 73 -7.61 6.83 -19.72
C VAL A 73 -8.71 7.08 -20.74
N GLU A 74 -9.83 6.40 -20.65
CA GLU A 74 -11.05 6.81 -21.32
C GLU A 74 -11.81 7.77 -20.39
N ALA A 75 -11.69 9.06 -20.70
CA ALA A 75 -12.26 10.13 -19.90
C ALA A 75 -13.72 10.39 -20.27
N TYR A 76 -14.50 10.87 -19.30
CA TYR A 76 -15.86 11.40 -19.52
C TYR A 76 -15.79 12.92 -19.66
N VAL A 77 -16.17 13.46 -20.79
CA VAL A 77 -16.18 14.91 -21.07
C VAL A 77 -17.59 15.46 -20.88
N ALA A 78 -17.77 16.36 -19.92
CA ALA A 78 -19.06 17.01 -19.67
C ALA A 78 -19.50 17.83 -20.92
N PRO A 79 -20.78 17.81 -21.29
CA PRO A 79 -21.29 18.64 -22.40
C PRO A 79 -21.15 20.14 -22.20
N GLY A 80 -20.91 20.57 -20.95
CA GLY A 80 -20.68 21.95 -20.55
C GLY A 80 -19.64 22.01 -19.44
N ASP A 81 -19.85 22.89 -18.45
CA ASP A 81 -18.99 22.99 -17.29
C ASP A 81 -19.09 21.71 -16.43
N ARG A 82 -17.95 21.10 -16.06
CA ARG A 82 -17.86 19.87 -15.27
C ARG A 82 -18.49 20.00 -13.88
N THR A 83 -18.56 21.23 -13.36
CA THR A 83 -19.14 21.51 -12.03
C THR A 83 -20.66 21.54 -12.05
N ASP A 84 -21.27 21.66 -13.23
CA ASP A 84 -22.71 21.60 -13.39
C ASP A 84 -23.21 20.15 -13.21
N LYS A 85 -24.02 19.91 -12.20
CA LYS A 85 -24.59 18.61 -11.86
C LYS A 85 -26.03 18.43 -12.33
N THR A 86 -26.39 19.07 -13.44
CA THR A 86 -27.67 18.86 -14.08
C THR A 86 -27.57 17.79 -15.16
N TYR A 87 -28.63 16.96 -15.28
CA TYR A 87 -28.68 15.94 -16.31
C TYR A 87 -28.93 16.56 -17.68
N THR A 88 -28.03 16.31 -18.61
CA THR A 88 -28.04 16.90 -19.96
C THR A 88 -28.64 15.98 -21.03
N GLY A 89 -29.01 14.75 -20.71
CA GLY A 89 -29.47 13.76 -21.68
C GLY A 89 -28.36 12.86 -22.23
N VAL A 90 -27.11 13.22 -22.04
CA VAL A 90 -25.94 12.41 -22.44
C VAL A 90 -25.80 11.20 -21.53
N ALA A 91 -25.59 10.04 -22.12
CA ALA A 91 -25.34 8.81 -21.36
C ALA A 91 -24.14 8.98 -20.43
N ASP A 92 -24.17 8.32 -19.28
CA ASP A 92 -23.14 8.44 -18.23
C ASP A 92 -22.84 9.89 -17.76
N GLY A 93 -23.55 10.88 -18.24
CA GLY A 93 -23.37 12.30 -17.91
C GLY A 93 -22.19 12.97 -18.59
N GLY A 94 -21.54 12.32 -19.55
CA GLY A 94 -20.42 12.86 -20.33
C GLY A 94 -20.06 12.00 -21.54
N TYR A 95 -19.47 12.61 -22.54
CA TYR A 95 -18.96 11.96 -23.75
C TYR A 95 -17.64 11.24 -23.48
N HIS A 96 -17.44 10.12 -24.10
CA HIS A 96 -16.19 9.36 -24.01
C HIS A 96 -15.09 9.99 -24.88
N LEU A 97 -13.88 10.05 -24.35
CA LEU A 97 -12.69 10.50 -25.04
C LEU A 97 -11.48 9.72 -24.54
N VAL A 98 -10.81 8.99 -25.42
CA VAL A 98 -9.59 8.27 -25.09
C VAL A 98 -8.40 9.22 -25.12
N LEU A 99 -7.65 9.26 -24.03
CA LEU A 99 -6.48 10.10 -23.84
C LEU A 99 -5.27 9.23 -23.54
N LEU A 100 -4.20 9.36 -24.31
CA LEU A 100 -2.96 8.62 -24.17
C LEU A 100 -1.81 9.57 -23.81
N ALA A 101 -0.98 9.21 -22.85
CA ALA A 101 0.22 9.96 -22.54
C ALA A 101 1.31 9.69 -23.59
N GLU A 102 1.67 10.71 -24.38
CA GLU A 102 2.79 10.63 -25.33
C GLU A 102 4.15 10.65 -24.62
N ASN A 103 4.24 11.39 -23.50
CA ASN A 103 5.46 11.61 -22.74
C ASN A 103 5.15 11.89 -21.25
N ASN A 104 6.17 12.18 -20.45
CA ASN A 104 5.99 12.44 -19.02
C ASN A 104 5.17 13.69 -18.70
N THR A 105 5.16 14.70 -19.57
CA THR A 105 4.28 15.88 -19.43
C THR A 105 2.82 15.44 -19.59
N GLY A 106 2.52 14.67 -20.65
CA GLY A 106 1.20 14.09 -20.85
C GLY A 106 0.76 13.18 -19.70
N TRP A 107 1.68 12.40 -19.14
CA TRP A 107 1.39 11.59 -17.97
C TRP A 107 0.98 12.43 -16.75
N GLN A 108 1.71 13.52 -16.45
CA GLN A 108 1.34 14.44 -15.37
C GLN A 108 0.00 15.11 -15.62
N ASN A 109 -0.25 15.54 -16.86
CA ASN A 109 -1.53 16.14 -17.23
C ASN A 109 -2.68 15.13 -17.10
N LEU A 110 -2.51 13.87 -17.47
CA LEU A 110 -3.52 12.81 -17.24
C LEU A 110 -3.82 12.61 -15.76
N MET A 111 -2.79 12.58 -14.90
CA MET A 111 -3.00 12.47 -13.46
C MET A 111 -3.81 13.65 -12.91
N GLN A 112 -3.54 14.85 -13.40
CA GLN A 112 -4.27 16.05 -12.99
C GLN A 112 -5.70 16.04 -13.55
N LEU A 113 -5.91 15.70 -14.83
CA LEU A 113 -7.23 15.54 -15.44
C LEU A 113 -8.10 14.53 -14.67
N CYS A 114 -7.57 13.35 -14.40
CA CYS A 114 -8.25 12.31 -13.61
C CYS A 114 -8.56 12.78 -12.18
N SER A 115 -7.65 13.53 -11.56
CA SER A 115 -7.87 14.06 -10.21
C SER A 115 -9.01 15.09 -10.21
N GLU A 116 -8.97 16.06 -11.10
CA GLU A 116 -10.00 17.09 -11.21
C GLU A 116 -11.37 16.50 -11.58
N ALA A 117 -11.39 15.45 -12.42
CA ALA A 117 -12.63 14.74 -12.74
C ALA A 117 -13.36 14.22 -11.51
N TYR A 118 -12.62 13.70 -10.52
CA TYR A 118 -13.21 13.25 -9.26
C TYR A 118 -13.44 14.37 -8.25
N LEU A 119 -12.51 15.32 -8.13
CA LEU A 119 -12.55 16.33 -7.08
C LEU A 119 -13.61 17.41 -7.36
N THR A 120 -13.73 17.84 -8.63
CA THR A 120 -14.60 18.95 -9.02
C THR A 120 -15.73 18.51 -9.97
N GLY A 121 -15.48 17.53 -10.85
CA GLY A 121 -16.36 17.15 -11.95
C GLY A 121 -17.29 15.96 -11.71
N PHE A 122 -17.24 15.31 -10.54
CA PHE A 122 -18.00 14.08 -10.30
C PHE A 122 -19.53 14.31 -10.29
N TYR A 123 -20.19 13.69 -11.27
CA TYR A 123 -21.65 13.57 -11.34
C TYR A 123 -22.00 12.30 -12.09
N PHE A 124 -22.46 11.26 -11.40
CA PHE A 124 -22.57 9.86 -11.82
C PHE A 124 -21.21 9.23 -12.20
N LYS A 125 -20.43 9.90 -13.04
CA LYS A 125 -19.06 9.55 -13.46
C LYS A 125 -18.10 10.70 -13.17
N PRO A 126 -16.78 10.44 -13.12
CA PRO A 126 -15.77 11.50 -13.02
C PRO A 126 -15.64 12.22 -14.37
N ARG A 127 -15.99 13.50 -14.43
CA ARG A 127 -16.03 14.26 -15.69
C ARG A 127 -14.98 15.35 -15.71
N ILE A 128 -14.33 15.48 -16.84
CA ILE A 128 -13.56 16.65 -17.23
C ILE A 128 -14.41 17.54 -18.15
N ASP A 129 -13.91 18.70 -18.54
CA ASP A 129 -14.56 19.58 -19.52
C ASP A 129 -13.56 20.15 -20.52
N ARG A 130 -14.12 20.91 -21.51
CA ARG A 130 -13.32 21.52 -22.57
C ARG A 130 -12.33 22.57 -22.06
N GLU A 131 -12.64 23.26 -20.96
CA GLU A 131 -11.72 24.24 -20.35
C GLU A 131 -10.49 23.55 -19.79
N LEU A 132 -10.69 22.51 -19.01
CA LEU A 132 -9.60 21.74 -18.41
C LEU A 132 -8.74 21.03 -19.48
N LEU A 133 -9.37 20.54 -20.55
CA LEU A 133 -8.65 19.95 -21.68
C LEU A 133 -7.76 20.99 -22.41
N ARG A 134 -8.21 22.24 -22.56
CA ARG A 134 -7.36 23.30 -23.14
C ARG A 134 -6.13 23.61 -22.28
N GLU A 135 -6.27 23.54 -20.98
CA GLU A 135 -5.17 23.80 -20.03
C GLU A 135 -4.15 22.65 -19.95
N LEU A 136 -4.61 21.40 -20.03
CA LEU A 136 -3.83 20.21 -19.70
C LEU A 136 -3.65 19.24 -20.90
N ASN A 137 -3.69 19.72 -22.14
CA ASN A 137 -3.58 18.85 -23.33
C ASN A 137 -2.13 18.55 -23.76
N SER A 138 -1.12 19.27 -23.28
CA SER A 138 0.26 19.09 -23.74
C SER A 138 0.77 17.69 -23.47
N GLY A 139 1.43 17.07 -24.45
CA GLY A 139 1.97 15.72 -24.39
C GLY A 139 0.88 14.63 -24.31
N ILE A 140 -0.37 14.95 -24.68
CA ILE A 140 -1.50 14.00 -24.75
C ILE A 140 -1.92 13.80 -26.21
N ILE A 141 -2.13 12.55 -26.59
CA ILE A 141 -2.81 12.15 -27.83
C ILE A 141 -4.25 11.81 -27.47
N ALA A 142 -5.21 12.37 -28.20
CA ALA A 142 -6.64 12.13 -28.04
C ALA A 142 -7.20 11.29 -29.17
N ILE A 143 -8.10 10.37 -28.88
CA ILE A 143 -8.85 9.53 -29.81
C ILE A 143 -10.33 9.66 -29.44
N ASN A 144 -11.18 9.89 -30.44
CA ASN A 144 -12.57 10.32 -30.19
C ASN A 144 -13.45 9.32 -29.41
N GLY A 145 -13.10 8.02 -29.29
CA GLY A 145 -13.86 7.06 -28.45
C GLY A 145 -15.15 6.54 -29.11
N HIS A 146 -15.29 6.64 -30.41
CA HIS A 146 -16.35 6.10 -31.28
C HIS A 146 -17.79 6.44 -30.83
N LEU A 147 -18.71 5.43 -30.62
CA LEU A 147 -20.14 5.66 -30.36
C LEU A 147 -20.43 6.52 -29.13
N GLY A 148 -19.70 6.34 -28.04
CA GLY A 148 -19.85 7.12 -26.81
C GLY A 148 -19.25 8.51 -26.87
N SER A 149 -18.56 8.86 -27.97
CA SER A 149 -17.96 10.17 -28.15
C SER A 149 -18.98 11.23 -28.57
N GLU A 150 -18.63 12.51 -28.38
CA GLU A 150 -19.47 13.63 -28.86
C GLU A 150 -19.73 13.56 -30.37
N MET A 151 -18.71 13.23 -31.16
CA MET A 151 -18.86 13.01 -32.60
C MET A 151 -19.76 11.81 -32.89
N GLY A 152 -19.57 10.71 -32.21
CA GLY A 152 -20.33 9.46 -32.38
C GLY A 152 -21.82 9.65 -32.10
N GLU A 153 -22.16 10.25 -30.96
CA GLU A 153 -23.56 10.53 -30.60
C GLU A 153 -24.24 11.43 -31.62
N HIS A 154 -23.57 12.51 -32.04
CA HIS A 154 -24.13 13.41 -33.06
C HIS A 154 -24.28 12.74 -34.43
N LEU A 155 -23.36 11.86 -34.83
CA LEU A 155 -23.51 11.12 -36.10
C LEU A 155 -24.59 10.05 -36.01
N LEU A 156 -24.78 9.42 -34.85
CA LEU A 156 -25.87 8.47 -34.65
C LEU A 156 -27.23 9.19 -34.73
N ASP A 157 -27.35 10.38 -34.13
CA ASP A 157 -28.52 11.25 -34.30
C ASP A 157 -28.77 11.57 -35.76
N PHE A 158 -27.72 11.95 -36.51
CA PHE A 158 -27.82 12.23 -37.95
C PHE A 158 -28.28 11.01 -38.75
N VAL A 159 -27.69 9.83 -38.48
CA VAL A 159 -28.07 8.60 -39.20
C VAL A 159 -29.54 8.25 -38.96
N ASN A 160 -30.01 8.41 -37.71
CA ASN A 160 -31.38 8.08 -37.32
C ASN A 160 -32.42 9.11 -37.77
N SER A 161 -32.13 10.41 -37.63
CA SER A 161 -33.08 11.49 -37.90
C SER A 161 -32.94 12.15 -39.28
N LYS A 162 -31.75 12.02 -39.92
CA LYS A 162 -31.32 12.76 -41.12
C LYS A 162 -31.26 14.27 -40.88
N ASP A 163 -31.07 14.70 -39.66
CA ASP A 163 -30.91 16.09 -39.26
C ASP A 163 -29.49 16.59 -39.58
N ASN A 164 -29.34 17.44 -40.57
CA ASN A 164 -28.04 18.01 -40.95
C ASN A 164 -27.40 18.81 -39.82
N ALA A 165 -28.18 19.41 -38.92
CA ALA A 165 -27.62 20.12 -37.79
C ALA A 165 -26.85 19.18 -36.83
N ALA A 166 -27.25 17.91 -36.72
CA ALA A 166 -26.51 16.92 -35.98
C ALA A 166 -25.15 16.61 -36.64
N TYR A 167 -25.12 16.50 -37.98
CA TYR A 167 -23.87 16.31 -38.72
C TYR A 167 -22.90 17.49 -38.50
N GLU A 168 -23.42 18.73 -38.61
CA GLU A 168 -22.59 19.93 -38.40
C GLU A 168 -22.00 19.97 -36.95
N ARG A 169 -22.77 19.58 -35.93
CA ARG A 169 -22.26 19.47 -34.58
C ARG A 169 -21.12 18.45 -34.45
N ALA A 170 -21.18 17.33 -35.17
CA ALA A 170 -20.09 16.37 -35.22
C ALA A 170 -18.82 16.97 -35.84
N VAL A 171 -18.99 17.76 -36.94
CA VAL A 171 -17.88 18.48 -37.58
C VAL A 171 -17.29 19.55 -36.66
N GLU A 172 -18.12 20.32 -35.95
CA GLU A 172 -17.67 21.31 -34.97
C GLU A 172 -16.88 20.65 -33.82
N SER A 173 -17.34 19.50 -33.33
CA SER A 173 -16.63 18.71 -32.33
C SER A 173 -15.26 18.27 -32.85
N ALA A 174 -15.18 17.73 -34.07
CA ALA A 174 -13.92 17.32 -34.69
C ALA A 174 -12.91 18.48 -34.76
N ARG A 175 -13.36 19.66 -35.24
CA ARG A 175 -12.53 20.88 -35.34
C ARG A 175 -12.03 21.33 -33.98
N TRP A 176 -12.91 21.35 -32.97
CA TRP A 176 -12.56 21.74 -31.61
C TRP A 176 -11.47 20.85 -31.04
N HIS A 177 -11.58 19.53 -31.18
CA HIS A 177 -10.58 18.60 -30.73
C HIS A 177 -9.25 18.75 -31.48
N ALA A 178 -9.31 18.93 -32.81
CA ALA A 178 -8.12 19.14 -33.62
C ALA A 178 -7.36 20.42 -33.24
N GLU A 179 -8.09 21.50 -32.94
CA GLU A 179 -7.48 22.76 -32.45
C GLU A 179 -6.87 22.59 -31.04
N THR A 180 -7.58 21.89 -30.15
CA THR A 180 -7.11 21.68 -28.76
C THR A 180 -5.89 20.77 -28.71
N PHE A 181 -5.86 19.71 -29.51
CA PHE A 181 -4.74 18.76 -29.60
C PHE A 181 -3.90 19.02 -30.88
N ALA A 182 -3.55 20.28 -31.09
CA ALA A 182 -2.69 20.65 -32.19
C ALA A 182 -1.31 20.03 -32.10
N ASP A 183 -0.64 19.87 -33.27
CA ASP A 183 0.71 19.32 -33.36
C ASP A 183 1.71 20.16 -32.55
N GLU A 184 2.45 19.54 -31.62
CA GLU A 184 3.55 20.14 -30.86
C GLU A 184 4.93 19.82 -31.45
N GLY A 185 4.98 19.36 -32.71
CA GLY A 185 6.20 19.00 -33.42
C GLY A 185 6.50 17.49 -33.40
N THR A 186 5.59 16.67 -32.89
CA THR A 186 5.66 15.21 -32.88
C THR A 186 4.70 14.54 -33.85
N GLY A 187 3.84 15.33 -34.53
CA GLY A 187 2.78 14.91 -35.43
C GLY A 187 1.38 15.15 -34.83
N PRO A 188 0.30 14.79 -35.59
CA PRO A 188 -1.05 15.01 -35.13
C PRO A 188 -1.33 14.35 -33.79
N ARG A 189 -2.07 15.06 -32.91
CA ARG A 189 -2.41 14.57 -31.56
C ARG A 189 -3.92 14.32 -31.38
N PHE A 190 -4.73 14.47 -32.40
CA PHE A 190 -6.14 14.06 -32.42
C PHE A 190 -6.38 13.08 -33.56
N PHE A 191 -7.04 11.96 -33.29
CA PHE A 191 -7.33 10.87 -34.21
C PHE A 191 -8.81 10.52 -34.18
N VAL A 192 -9.37 10.22 -35.37
CA VAL A 192 -10.74 9.74 -35.52
C VAL A 192 -10.74 8.22 -35.52
N GLU A 193 -11.44 7.62 -34.57
CA GLU A 193 -11.46 6.17 -34.32
C GLU A 193 -12.51 5.47 -35.18
N LEU A 194 -12.13 4.32 -35.73
CA LEU A 194 -13.02 3.39 -36.43
C LEU A 194 -13.13 2.11 -35.60
N GLN A 195 -14.37 1.71 -35.33
CA GLN A 195 -14.69 0.42 -34.69
C GLN A 195 -15.74 -0.31 -35.52
N SER A 196 -15.82 -1.65 -35.42
CA SER A 196 -16.76 -2.42 -36.24
C SER A 196 -17.13 -3.75 -35.54
N HIS A 197 -17.96 -3.64 -34.53
CA HIS A 197 -18.48 -4.82 -33.80
C HIS A 197 -19.99 -4.73 -33.56
N VAL A 198 -20.65 -3.62 -33.92
CA VAL A 198 -22.10 -3.46 -33.88
C VAL A 198 -22.60 -2.67 -35.09
N PRO A 199 -23.85 -2.88 -35.53
CA PRO A 199 -24.37 -2.21 -36.74
C PRO A 199 -24.38 -0.68 -36.70
N GLU A 200 -24.53 -0.10 -35.50
CA GLU A 200 -24.51 1.35 -35.25
C GLU A 200 -23.17 1.97 -35.62
N GLN A 201 -22.07 1.27 -35.24
CA GLN A 201 -20.71 1.69 -35.61
C GLN A 201 -20.52 1.69 -37.13
N ASP A 202 -20.99 0.61 -37.76
CA ASP A 202 -20.94 0.49 -39.19
C ASP A 202 -21.72 1.57 -39.94
N ALA A 203 -22.83 2.04 -39.35
CA ALA A 203 -23.65 3.09 -39.90
C ALA A 203 -22.97 4.48 -39.85
N ILE A 204 -22.17 4.76 -38.82
CA ILE A 204 -21.49 6.06 -38.67
C ILE A 204 -20.08 6.08 -39.27
N ASN A 205 -19.41 4.94 -39.46
CA ASN A 205 -18.05 4.88 -40.01
C ASN A 205 -17.83 5.63 -41.31
N PRO A 206 -18.75 5.56 -42.33
CA PRO A 206 -18.59 6.34 -43.56
C PRO A 206 -18.59 7.86 -43.32
N HIS A 207 -19.34 8.32 -42.33
CA HIS A 207 -19.41 9.71 -41.93
C HIS A 207 -18.16 10.15 -41.15
N LEU A 208 -17.64 9.31 -40.25
CA LEU A 208 -16.37 9.55 -39.56
C LEU A 208 -15.22 9.67 -40.57
N ILE A 209 -15.13 8.74 -41.54
CA ILE A 209 -14.12 8.77 -42.60
C ILE A 209 -14.25 10.05 -43.43
N LYS A 210 -15.50 10.44 -43.78
CA LYS A 210 -15.73 11.67 -44.52
C LYS A 210 -15.30 12.92 -43.77
N ILE A 211 -15.67 13.06 -42.49
CA ILE A 211 -15.24 14.18 -41.66
C ILE A 211 -13.71 14.20 -41.54
N ALA A 212 -13.08 13.03 -41.25
CA ALA A 212 -11.63 12.95 -41.20
C ALA A 212 -10.93 13.42 -42.45
N ARG A 213 -11.44 13.06 -43.64
CA ARG A 213 -10.91 13.53 -44.95
C ARG A 213 -11.13 15.00 -45.18
N ASP A 214 -12.37 15.51 -44.92
CA ASP A 214 -12.72 16.91 -45.18
C ASP A 214 -11.96 17.86 -44.26
N GLU A 215 -11.69 17.46 -43.00
CA GLU A 215 -10.98 18.26 -42.01
C GLU A 215 -9.46 17.92 -41.92
N GLY A 216 -8.97 16.98 -42.73
CA GLY A 216 -7.55 16.61 -42.77
C GLY A 216 -7.07 15.90 -41.50
N LEU A 217 -7.93 15.14 -40.85
CA LEU A 217 -7.63 14.42 -39.59
C LEU A 217 -7.20 12.97 -39.86
N PRO A 218 -6.23 12.43 -39.15
CA PRO A 218 -5.82 11.04 -39.29
C PRO A 218 -6.86 10.08 -38.67
N LEU A 219 -6.93 8.87 -39.24
CA LEU A 219 -7.77 7.80 -38.77
C LEU A 219 -6.95 6.84 -37.87
N VAL A 220 -7.62 6.21 -36.91
CA VAL A 220 -7.11 5.10 -36.12
C VAL A 220 -8.21 4.04 -35.99
N CYS A 221 -7.89 2.78 -35.79
CA CYS A 221 -8.88 1.75 -35.49
C CYS A 221 -8.58 1.04 -34.19
N ASP A 222 -9.63 0.64 -33.48
CA ASP A 222 -9.50 -0.17 -32.29
C ASP A 222 -10.68 -1.13 -32.11
N ASN A 223 -10.59 -1.97 -31.06
CA ASN A 223 -11.59 -2.97 -30.76
C ASN A 223 -12.28 -2.73 -29.40
N ASP A 224 -11.90 -1.71 -28.68
CA ASP A 224 -12.50 -1.41 -27.35
C ASP A 224 -12.58 -2.67 -26.47
N SER A 225 -11.43 -3.30 -26.28
CA SER A 225 -11.37 -4.67 -25.78
C SER A 225 -11.65 -4.75 -24.29
N HIS A 226 -12.71 -5.49 -23.92
CA HIS A 226 -13.17 -5.66 -22.55
C HIS A 226 -12.86 -7.03 -21.92
N PHE A 227 -12.51 -8.05 -22.71
CA PHE A 227 -12.14 -9.38 -22.20
C PHE A 227 -11.07 -10.05 -23.08
N LEU A 228 -10.43 -11.12 -22.56
CA LEU A 228 -9.20 -11.64 -23.15
C LEU A 228 -9.41 -12.44 -24.43
N ARG A 229 -10.38 -13.36 -24.45
CA ARG A 229 -10.57 -14.35 -25.49
C ARG A 229 -12.05 -14.41 -25.88
N ALA A 230 -12.35 -14.80 -27.13
CA ALA A 230 -13.72 -14.92 -27.60
C ALA A 230 -14.56 -15.87 -26.72
N GLU A 231 -13.96 -16.94 -26.21
CA GLU A 231 -14.61 -17.89 -25.30
C GLU A 231 -14.94 -17.32 -23.93
N ASP A 232 -14.32 -16.21 -23.50
CA ASP A 232 -14.56 -15.56 -22.20
C ASP A 232 -15.83 -14.68 -22.22
N HIS A 233 -16.51 -14.55 -23.35
CA HIS A 233 -17.70 -13.70 -23.48
C HIS A 233 -18.79 -14.05 -22.45
N ASP A 234 -19.04 -15.33 -22.19
CA ASP A 234 -20.07 -15.77 -21.23
C ASP A 234 -19.70 -15.36 -19.78
N ALA A 235 -18.42 -15.43 -19.44
CA ALA A 235 -17.91 -14.95 -18.15
C ALA A 235 -17.97 -13.41 -18.05
N HIS A 236 -17.66 -12.70 -19.13
CA HIS A 236 -17.79 -11.24 -19.20
C HIS A 236 -19.26 -10.81 -19.09
N ASP A 237 -20.18 -11.46 -19.79
CA ASP A 237 -21.62 -11.24 -19.64
C ASP A 237 -22.10 -11.48 -18.19
N THR A 238 -21.50 -12.47 -17.51
CA THR A 238 -21.72 -12.70 -16.07
C THR A 238 -21.21 -11.54 -15.23
N LEU A 239 -20.03 -10.96 -15.56
CA LEU A 239 -19.47 -9.80 -14.88
C LEU A 239 -20.40 -8.58 -14.99
N ILE A 240 -20.93 -8.32 -16.17
CA ILE A 240 -21.91 -7.23 -16.42
C ILE A 240 -23.20 -7.47 -15.59
N CYS A 241 -23.65 -8.71 -15.48
CA CYS A 241 -24.77 -9.05 -14.61
C CYS A 241 -24.46 -8.79 -13.12
N ILE A 242 -23.25 -9.09 -12.67
CA ILE A 242 -22.79 -8.78 -11.30
C ILE A 242 -22.81 -7.27 -11.08
N SER A 243 -22.29 -6.50 -12.03
CA SER A 243 -22.22 -5.03 -12.00
C SER A 243 -23.60 -4.39 -11.88
N THR A 244 -24.54 -4.81 -12.75
CA THR A 244 -25.86 -4.23 -12.86
C THR A 244 -26.89 -4.84 -11.89
N GLY A 245 -26.51 -5.85 -11.12
CA GLY A 245 -27.40 -6.57 -10.19
C GLY A 245 -28.47 -7.41 -10.88
N LYS A 246 -28.27 -7.79 -12.14
CA LYS A 246 -29.16 -8.57 -12.97
C LYS A 246 -28.82 -10.06 -12.97
N SER A 247 -29.75 -10.89 -13.47
CA SER A 247 -29.48 -12.28 -13.80
C SER A 247 -29.32 -12.49 -15.30
N LYS A 248 -28.76 -13.62 -15.71
CA LYS A 248 -28.70 -13.99 -17.14
C LYS A 248 -30.07 -14.18 -17.80
N LEU A 249 -31.10 -14.48 -17.01
CA LEU A 249 -32.47 -14.69 -17.48
C LEU A 249 -33.24 -13.36 -17.70
N ASP A 250 -32.74 -12.25 -17.13
CA ASP A 250 -33.32 -10.93 -17.36
C ASP A 250 -33.27 -10.56 -18.84
N THR A 251 -34.43 -10.26 -19.43
CA THR A 251 -34.52 -9.89 -20.85
C THR A 251 -34.15 -8.44 -21.11
N GLN A 252 -34.36 -7.57 -20.13
CA GLN A 252 -34.01 -6.14 -20.23
C GLN A 252 -32.75 -5.87 -19.37
N ARG A 253 -31.61 -6.13 -19.92
CA ARG A 253 -30.32 -5.88 -19.31
C ARG A 253 -29.27 -5.46 -20.34
N MET A 254 -28.23 -4.84 -19.87
CA MET A 254 -27.04 -4.53 -20.67
C MET A 254 -26.39 -5.84 -21.15
N LYS A 255 -26.01 -5.87 -22.41
CA LYS A 255 -25.26 -6.96 -23.02
C LYS A 255 -24.24 -6.38 -23.98
N TYR A 256 -23.03 -6.84 -23.85
CA TYR A 256 -21.98 -6.53 -24.81
C TYR A 256 -21.95 -7.54 -25.96
N THR A 257 -21.42 -7.10 -27.09
CA THR A 257 -21.15 -7.98 -28.24
C THR A 257 -20.05 -8.97 -27.90
N PRO A 258 -20.06 -10.19 -28.46
CA PRO A 258 -18.96 -11.16 -28.27
C PRO A 258 -17.64 -10.73 -28.96
N GLU A 259 -17.63 -9.59 -29.66
CA GLU A 259 -16.48 -9.15 -30.44
C GLU A 259 -15.44 -8.31 -29.63
N LEU A 260 -15.73 -7.93 -28.38
CA LEU A 260 -14.87 -7.08 -27.53
C LEU A 260 -13.70 -7.81 -26.86
N TYR A 261 -13.21 -8.87 -27.46
CA TYR A 261 -12.03 -9.56 -26.97
C TYR A 261 -10.72 -9.00 -27.54
N VAL A 262 -9.61 -9.30 -26.90
CA VAL A 262 -8.27 -8.92 -27.38
C VAL A 262 -7.96 -9.69 -28.68
N LYS A 263 -8.22 -9.04 -29.82
CA LYS A 263 -8.01 -9.57 -31.17
C LYS A 263 -6.52 -9.59 -31.53
N SER A 264 -6.14 -10.56 -32.36
CA SER A 264 -4.78 -10.59 -32.92
C SER A 264 -4.59 -9.54 -34.00
N PRO A 265 -3.34 -9.15 -34.30
CA PRO A 265 -3.05 -8.25 -35.43
C PRO A 265 -3.60 -8.74 -36.77
N GLU A 266 -3.65 -10.05 -36.98
CA GLU A 266 -4.23 -10.65 -38.19
C GLU A 266 -5.75 -10.43 -38.23
N GLN A 267 -6.46 -10.68 -37.13
CA GLN A 267 -7.91 -10.46 -37.05
C GLN A 267 -8.27 -8.99 -37.27
N MET A 268 -7.51 -8.06 -36.71
CA MET A 268 -7.72 -6.62 -36.94
C MET A 268 -7.41 -6.23 -38.39
N ARG A 269 -6.39 -6.80 -38.98
CA ARG A 269 -6.02 -6.58 -40.38
C ARG A 269 -7.06 -7.16 -41.32
N ASP A 270 -7.63 -8.32 -41.05
CA ASP A 270 -8.70 -8.92 -41.83
C ASP A 270 -9.96 -8.04 -41.78
N LEU A 271 -10.29 -7.47 -40.63
CA LEU A 271 -11.43 -6.60 -40.43
C LEU A 271 -11.25 -5.26 -41.14
N PHE A 272 -10.21 -4.52 -40.83
CA PHE A 272 -10.00 -3.14 -41.34
C PHE A 272 -9.26 -3.12 -42.69
N GLY A 273 -8.62 -4.21 -43.11
CA GLY A 273 -8.06 -4.37 -44.47
C GLY A 273 -9.09 -4.71 -45.53
N SER A 274 -10.34 -5.01 -45.15
CA SER A 274 -11.42 -5.37 -46.10
C SER A 274 -11.84 -4.22 -47.01
N ASP A 275 -12.47 -4.53 -48.15
CA ASP A 275 -12.99 -3.55 -49.13
C ASP A 275 -14.01 -2.58 -48.53
N ARG A 276 -14.60 -2.92 -47.39
CA ARG A 276 -15.52 -2.05 -46.66
C ARG A 276 -14.84 -0.76 -46.20
N PHE A 277 -13.58 -0.83 -45.80
CA PHE A 277 -12.79 0.29 -45.33
C PHE A 277 -11.72 0.77 -46.34
N ASN A 278 -11.60 0.07 -47.48
CA ASN A 278 -10.56 0.32 -48.47
C ASN A 278 -11.12 0.11 -49.88
N ASN A 279 -11.82 1.12 -50.40
CA ASN A 279 -12.33 1.14 -51.76
C ASN A 279 -12.18 2.57 -52.37
N ASP A 280 -12.61 2.77 -53.58
CA ASP A 280 -12.48 4.07 -54.30
C ASP A 280 -13.23 5.23 -53.61
N ASP A 281 -14.32 4.93 -52.90
CA ASP A 281 -15.14 5.95 -52.23
C ASP A 281 -14.55 6.45 -50.93
N VAL A 282 -13.91 5.54 -50.14
CA VAL A 282 -13.33 5.84 -48.82
C VAL A 282 -11.79 5.86 -48.86
N GLY A 283 -11.17 5.52 -49.97
CA GLY A 283 -9.72 5.37 -50.14
C GLY A 283 -9.19 4.19 -49.33
N ARG A 284 -8.04 4.36 -48.68
CA ARG A 284 -7.40 3.32 -47.85
C ARG A 284 -7.56 3.58 -46.35
N ALA A 285 -8.75 3.98 -45.96
CA ALA A 285 -9.06 4.41 -44.60
C ALA A 285 -8.72 3.37 -43.52
N GLY A 286 -9.05 2.08 -43.75
CA GLY A 286 -8.78 1.02 -42.82
C GLY A 286 -7.29 0.70 -42.69
N ILE A 287 -6.53 0.73 -43.78
CA ILE A 287 -5.08 0.51 -43.77
C ILE A 287 -4.37 1.68 -43.06
N GLU A 288 -4.78 2.91 -43.31
CA GLU A 288 -4.29 4.10 -42.62
C GLU A 288 -4.53 3.98 -41.12
N ALA A 289 -5.74 3.59 -40.74
CA ALA A 289 -6.15 3.44 -39.35
C ALA A 289 -5.30 2.37 -38.63
N LEU A 290 -5.00 1.23 -39.26
CA LEU A 290 -4.10 0.21 -38.74
C LEU A 290 -2.67 0.72 -38.56
N ASP A 291 -2.10 1.35 -39.60
CA ASP A 291 -0.73 1.89 -39.56
C ASP A 291 -0.56 2.95 -38.46
N ASN A 292 -1.58 3.77 -38.22
CA ASN A 292 -1.54 4.79 -37.20
C ASN A 292 -1.56 4.24 -35.78
N THR A 293 -2.09 3.03 -35.51
CA THR A 293 -1.96 2.40 -34.18
C THR A 293 -0.51 2.19 -33.80
N VAL A 294 0.29 1.73 -34.73
CA VAL A 294 1.74 1.51 -34.54
C VAL A 294 2.47 2.85 -34.38
N ARG A 295 2.19 3.82 -35.21
CA ARG A 295 2.81 5.17 -35.15
C ARG A 295 2.52 5.86 -33.82
N ILE A 296 1.31 5.76 -33.29
CA ILE A 296 0.93 6.27 -31.95
C ILE A 296 1.73 5.53 -30.89
N ALA A 297 1.79 4.20 -30.96
CA ALA A 297 2.54 3.39 -30.00
C ALA A 297 4.04 3.71 -29.97
N GLU A 298 4.64 4.03 -31.12
CA GLU A 298 6.04 4.44 -31.21
C GLU A 298 6.32 5.81 -30.56
N ARG A 299 5.34 6.72 -30.57
CA ARG A 299 5.41 8.04 -29.97
C ARG A 299 5.22 8.02 -28.46
N CYS A 300 4.42 7.09 -27.93
CA CYS A 300 4.13 7.01 -26.50
C CYS A 300 5.32 6.43 -25.74
N ASN A 301 6.00 7.30 -24.98
CA ASN A 301 7.15 6.94 -24.18
C ASN A 301 7.13 7.63 -22.81
N VAL A 302 6.46 6.99 -21.85
CA VAL A 302 6.40 7.44 -20.46
C VAL A 302 7.37 6.63 -19.64
N GLU A 303 8.19 7.32 -18.84
CA GLU A 303 9.06 6.71 -17.84
C GLU A 303 8.56 7.07 -16.44
N LEU A 304 8.00 6.07 -15.72
CA LEU A 304 7.56 6.28 -14.36
C LEU A 304 8.77 6.35 -13.42
N ALA A 305 8.79 7.37 -12.57
CA ALA A 305 9.85 7.57 -11.56
C ALA A 305 9.67 6.62 -10.36
N ILE A 306 9.69 5.31 -10.65
CA ILE A 306 9.57 4.27 -9.61
C ILE A 306 10.76 4.35 -8.67
N GLY A 307 10.49 4.41 -7.35
CA GLY A 307 11.53 4.56 -6.31
C GLY A 307 12.03 5.98 -6.15
N ALA A 308 11.39 6.99 -6.76
CA ALA A 308 11.64 8.38 -6.45
C ALA A 308 11.39 8.66 -4.95
N ASN A 309 12.06 9.67 -4.41
CA ASN A 309 11.88 10.08 -3.03
C ASN A 309 10.95 11.28 -2.96
N HIS A 310 9.70 11.06 -2.51
CA HIS A 310 8.72 12.10 -2.25
C HIS A 310 8.46 12.27 -0.75
N ALA A 311 9.42 11.85 0.11
CA ALA A 311 9.31 12.06 1.55
C ALA A 311 9.06 13.55 1.86
N PRO A 312 8.11 13.84 2.73
CA PRO A 312 7.79 15.20 3.10
C PRO A 312 9.00 15.86 3.77
N VAL A 313 9.27 17.11 3.42
CA VAL A 313 10.25 17.98 4.06
C VAL A 313 9.50 19.07 4.82
N VAL A 314 9.99 19.43 6.00
CA VAL A 314 9.36 20.42 6.85
C VAL A 314 10.36 21.51 7.23
N VAL A 315 9.84 22.71 7.42
CA VAL A 315 10.57 23.81 8.05
C VAL A 315 10.47 23.65 9.56
N VAL A 316 11.60 23.64 10.25
CA VAL A 316 11.65 23.56 11.70
C VAL A 316 11.86 24.93 12.30
N LYS A 317 10.90 25.41 13.08
CA LYS A 317 11.03 26.61 13.91
C LYS A 317 11.35 26.21 15.34
N ALA A 318 12.54 26.54 15.79
CA ALA A 318 12.97 26.28 17.15
C ALA A 318 13.88 27.42 17.64
N PRO A 319 13.86 27.76 18.94
CA PRO A 319 14.79 28.70 19.52
C PRO A 319 16.23 28.19 19.41
N ALA A 320 17.19 29.10 19.42
CA ALA A 320 18.59 28.69 19.53
C ALA A 320 18.79 27.79 20.77
N LYS A 321 19.65 26.78 20.66
CA LYS A 321 19.89 25.75 21.72
C LYS A 321 20.09 26.34 23.12
N LYS A 322 20.75 27.52 23.22
CA LYS A 322 20.98 28.21 24.51
C LYS A 322 19.70 28.73 25.19
N ASN A 323 18.63 28.88 24.43
CA ASN A 323 17.33 29.43 24.91
C ASN A 323 16.30 28.30 25.17
N LEU A 324 16.66 27.05 24.92
CA LEU A 324 15.80 25.91 25.23
C LEU A 324 15.78 25.64 26.73
N PRO A 325 14.65 25.17 27.31
CA PRO A 325 14.52 24.82 28.72
C PRO A 325 15.57 23.81 29.18
N LYS A 326 16.14 24.01 30.38
CA LYS A 326 17.08 23.07 30.98
C LYS A 326 16.40 22.23 32.04
N HIS A 327 16.67 20.93 32.08
CA HIS A 327 16.10 20.00 33.08
C HIS A 327 16.42 20.40 34.52
N SER A 328 17.52 21.14 34.75
CA SER A 328 17.97 21.61 36.05
C SER A 328 17.26 22.88 36.51
N GLU A 329 16.34 23.45 35.73
CA GLU A 329 15.60 24.67 36.16
C GLU A 329 14.68 24.36 37.33
N LYS A 330 14.71 25.22 38.33
CA LYS A 330 13.93 25.05 39.58
C LYS A 330 12.43 24.93 39.39
N ARG A 331 11.90 25.52 38.30
CA ARG A 331 10.46 25.47 37.97
C ARG A 331 9.90 24.08 37.68
N PHE A 332 10.78 23.12 37.36
CA PHE A 332 10.37 21.73 37.11
C PHE A 332 10.44 20.85 38.34
N GLY A 333 11.10 21.31 39.45
CA GLY A 333 11.17 20.51 40.67
C GLY A 333 11.79 19.11 40.53
N GLY A 334 12.51 18.84 39.43
CA GLY A 334 13.01 17.51 39.06
C GLY A 334 12.07 16.63 38.26
N ASP A 335 10.89 17.12 37.91
CA ASP A 335 9.95 16.45 37.01
C ASP A 335 10.46 16.52 35.56
N LEU A 336 11.05 15.43 35.10
CA LEU A 336 11.59 15.31 33.75
C LEU A 336 10.50 15.21 32.68
N THR A 337 9.30 14.73 33.02
CA THR A 337 8.16 14.70 32.09
C THR A 337 7.65 16.10 31.81
N ALA A 338 7.45 16.90 32.85
CA ALA A 338 7.06 18.31 32.71
C ALA A 338 8.12 19.13 31.95
N TRP A 339 9.40 18.88 32.23
CA TRP A 339 10.50 19.50 31.50
C TRP A 339 10.51 19.11 30.01
N TYR A 340 10.44 17.82 29.70
CA TYR A 340 10.47 17.36 28.31
C TYR A 340 9.28 17.90 27.49
N LYS A 341 8.11 17.98 28.13
CA LYS A 341 6.95 18.62 27.53
C LYS A 341 7.23 20.08 27.18
N ASP A 342 7.70 20.92 28.12
CA ASP A 342 8.02 22.32 27.85
C ASP A 342 9.16 22.48 26.84
N PHE A 343 10.12 21.54 26.81
CA PHE A 343 11.20 21.53 25.84
C PHE A 343 10.67 21.22 24.43
N SER A 344 9.86 20.20 24.28
CA SER A 344 9.30 19.76 23.01
C SER A 344 8.32 20.78 22.43
N ASP A 345 7.58 21.50 23.26
CA ASP A 345 6.65 22.57 22.86
C ASP A 345 7.35 23.81 22.22
N LYS A 346 8.69 23.87 22.29
CA LYS A 346 9.46 24.92 21.60
C LYS A 346 9.76 24.62 20.14
N PHE A 347 9.43 23.41 19.68
CA PHE A 347 9.65 23.02 18.29
C PHE A 347 8.33 23.05 17.54
N GLU A 348 8.27 23.86 16.51
CA GLU A 348 7.13 23.97 15.61
C GLU A 348 7.55 23.54 14.21
N LEU A 349 6.74 22.71 13.59
CA LEU A 349 6.96 22.25 12.22
C LEU A 349 5.98 22.95 11.29
N GLU A 350 6.45 23.40 10.15
CA GLU A 350 5.63 23.92 9.06
C GLU A 350 5.93 23.12 7.77
N PRO A 351 4.92 22.87 6.92
CA PRO A 351 5.17 22.21 5.63
C PRO A 351 6.05 23.10 4.75
N ALA A 352 7.02 22.51 4.06
CA ALA A 352 7.89 23.20 3.12
C ALA A 352 7.23 23.22 1.73
N ASN A 353 6.22 24.07 1.55
CA ASN A 353 5.44 24.15 0.31
C ASN A 353 6.08 25.09 -0.73
N ASP A 354 7.17 25.76 -0.41
CA ASP A 354 7.84 26.71 -1.29
C ASP A 354 8.97 26.02 -2.05
N ALA A 355 8.83 25.93 -3.38
CA ALA A 355 9.84 25.37 -4.28
C ALA A 355 11.17 26.15 -4.29
N GLY A 356 11.18 27.39 -3.75
CA GLY A 356 12.38 28.24 -3.65
C GLY A 356 13.27 27.93 -2.44
N LEU A 357 12.84 27.04 -1.52
CA LEU A 357 13.62 26.70 -0.34
C LEU A 357 14.79 25.72 -0.68
N ASP A 358 15.93 25.94 -0.06
CA ASP A 358 17.08 25.05 -0.16
C ASP A 358 16.78 23.70 0.54
N GLN A 359 16.55 22.67 -0.25
CA GLN A 359 16.17 21.34 0.22
C GLN A 359 17.25 20.71 1.11
N ASP A 360 18.54 20.95 0.83
CA ASP A 360 19.64 20.40 1.63
C ASP A 360 19.77 21.13 2.96
N GLN A 361 19.50 22.42 2.99
CA GLN A 361 19.39 23.18 4.24
C GLN A 361 18.23 22.67 5.11
N LEU A 362 17.04 22.47 4.53
CA LEU A 362 15.88 21.97 5.25
C LEU A 362 16.13 20.59 5.85
N LYS A 363 16.75 19.68 5.09
CA LYS A 363 17.14 18.34 5.58
C LYS A 363 18.09 18.43 6.76
N ASN A 364 19.13 19.26 6.64
CA ASN A 364 20.09 19.49 7.74
C ASN A 364 19.43 20.10 8.99
N GLU A 365 18.42 20.95 8.83
CA GLU A 365 17.66 21.51 9.95
C GLU A 365 16.77 20.44 10.61
N CYS A 366 16.15 19.57 9.83
CA CYS A 366 15.41 18.41 10.34
C CYS A 366 16.31 17.45 11.13
N ASP A 367 17.50 17.13 10.63
CA ASP A 367 18.48 16.28 11.32
C ASP A 367 18.92 16.87 12.67
N LYS A 368 19.21 18.18 12.71
CA LYS A 368 19.57 18.89 13.94
C LYS A 368 18.43 18.92 14.94
N ALA A 369 17.19 19.17 14.47
CA ALA A 369 16.01 19.22 15.33
C ALA A 369 15.72 17.84 15.91
N LEU A 370 15.72 16.80 15.09
CA LEU A 370 15.51 15.41 15.53
C LEU A 370 16.56 15.02 16.58
N ARG A 371 17.82 15.33 16.35
CA ARG A 371 18.90 15.08 17.31
C ARG A 371 18.66 15.80 18.64
N LEU A 372 18.27 17.08 18.63
CA LEU A 372 18.02 17.86 19.86
C LEU A 372 16.86 17.26 20.66
N LEU A 373 15.77 16.90 19.97
CA LEU A 373 14.61 16.26 20.60
C LEU A 373 14.99 14.87 21.19
N CYS A 374 15.78 14.08 20.47
CA CYS A 374 16.26 12.79 20.96
C CYS A 374 17.23 12.93 22.13
N GLU A 375 18.14 13.91 22.12
CA GLU A 375 19.05 14.19 23.25
C GLU A 375 18.25 14.55 24.52
N ALA A 376 17.20 15.36 24.38
CA ALA A 376 16.30 15.69 25.49
C ALA A 376 15.49 14.46 25.91
N GLY A 377 15.02 13.65 24.97
CA GLY A 377 14.32 12.40 25.23
C GLY A 377 15.16 11.38 25.98
N MET A 378 16.46 11.29 25.70
CA MET A 378 17.38 10.44 26.48
C MET A 378 17.39 10.85 27.96
N VAL A 379 17.49 12.17 28.23
CA VAL A 379 17.41 12.68 29.62
C VAL A 379 16.05 12.39 30.25
N TRP A 380 14.98 12.58 29.49
CA TRP A 380 13.63 12.27 29.95
C TRP A 380 13.45 10.80 30.34
N ARG A 381 13.93 9.88 29.50
CA ARG A 381 13.77 8.42 29.73
C ARG A 381 14.71 7.85 30.81
N TYR A 382 15.97 8.27 30.82
CA TYR A 382 17.02 7.63 31.62
C TYR A 382 17.63 8.51 32.71
N GLY A 383 17.24 9.78 32.78
CA GLY A 383 17.81 10.74 33.72
C GLY A 383 19.04 11.50 33.17
N PRO A 384 19.48 12.57 33.86
CA PRO A 384 20.54 13.47 33.36
C PRO A 384 21.92 12.82 33.23
N ASP A 385 22.18 11.80 34.01
CA ASP A 385 23.50 11.13 34.05
C ASP A 385 23.82 10.41 32.73
N ILE A 386 22.78 10.05 31.96
CA ILE A 386 22.93 9.45 30.63
C ILE A 386 23.77 10.31 29.67
N LEU A 387 23.83 11.64 29.88
CA LEU A 387 24.56 12.57 29.03
C LEU A 387 26.08 12.35 29.03
N GLN A 388 26.66 11.65 30.00
CA GLN A 388 28.10 11.32 30.02
C GLN A 388 28.51 10.48 28.81
N HIS A 389 27.61 9.68 28.24
CA HIS A 389 27.86 8.81 27.10
C HIS A 389 27.43 9.38 25.74
N LYS A 390 27.09 10.65 25.68
CA LYS A 390 26.54 11.33 24.51
C LYS A 390 27.34 11.12 23.21
N HIS A 391 28.63 10.87 23.29
CA HIS A 391 29.53 10.70 22.16
C HIS A 391 29.75 9.23 21.75
N ALA A 392 29.12 8.28 22.45
CA ALA A 392 29.26 6.86 22.14
C ALA A 392 28.76 6.56 20.71
N GLY A 393 29.58 5.88 19.92
CA GLY A 393 29.24 5.45 18.57
C GLY A 393 29.26 6.55 17.48
N ILE A 394 29.63 7.81 17.79
CA ILE A 394 29.63 8.91 16.79
C ILE A 394 30.66 8.65 15.69
N GLU A 395 31.79 8.05 16.01
CA GLU A 395 32.88 7.74 15.04
C GLU A 395 32.65 6.41 14.29
N GLY A 396 31.47 5.81 14.38
CA GLY A 396 31.12 4.55 13.72
C GLY A 396 31.55 3.31 14.52
N VAL A 397 32.12 3.46 15.73
CA VAL A 397 32.45 2.37 16.65
C VAL A 397 31.22 2.13 17.55
N TYR A 398 30.47 1.10 17.23
CA TYR A 398 29.22 0.77 17.95
C TYR A 398 29.38 -0.35 19.00
N ASP A 399 30.53 -1.02 19.01
CA ASP A 399 30.89 -1.96 20.05
C ASP A 399 31.42 -1.21 21.26
N PRO A 400 31.09 -1.65 22.49
CA PRO A 400 31.60 -1.03 23.68
C PRO A 400 33.14 -1.17 23.73
N PRO A 401 33.85 -0.21 24.32
CA PRO A 401 35.29 -0.39 24.54
C PRO A 401 35.52 -1.68 25.34
N ALA A 402 36.58 -2.40 24.98
CA ALA A 402 36.95 -3.61 25.70
C ALA A 402 37.06 -3.31 27.21
N GLU A 403 36.57 -4.22 28.06
CA GLU A 403 36.63 -4.07 29.54
C GLU A 403 38.08 -3.93 30.01
N ASP A 404 38.55 -2.72 30.16
CA ASP A 404 39.83 -2.42 30.80
C ASP A 404 39.72 -2.51 32.35
N GLY A 405 38.97 -3.45 32.89
CA GLY A 405 38.94 -3.71 34.34
C GLY A 405 38.48 -2.54 35.23
N GLN A 406 37.95 -1.46 34.70
CA GLN A 406 37.31 -0.38 35.46
C GLN A 406 35.89 -0.78 35.84
N SER A 407 35.69 -1.05 37.11
CA SER A 407 34.44 -1.52 37.74
C SER A 407 33.27 -0.51 37.65
N ASP A 408 33.48 0.71 37.12
CA ASP A 408 32.53 1.81 37.13
C ASP A 408 32.07 2.28 35.71
N PHE A 409 32.43 1.53 34.67
CA PHE A 409 31.97 1.89 33.30
C PHE A 409 30.48 1.52 33.11
N ASP A 410 29.65 2.54 32.86
CA ASP A 410 28.23 2.36 32.54
C ASP A 410 28.07 1.85 31.10
N LEU A 411 28.21 0.55 30.92
CA LEU A 411 28.04 -0.14 29.65
C LEU A 411 26.61 0.04 29.09
N ASP A 412 25.62 0.06 29.97
CA ASP A 412 24.22 0.19 29.58
C ASP A 412 23.92 1.56 28.97
N GLY A 413 24.35 2.64 29.64
CA GLY A 413 24.21 4.01 29.12
C GLY A 413 24.99 4.22 27.83
N TRP A 414 26.22 3.65 27.73
CA TRP A 414 27.02 3.69 26.52
C TRP A 414 26.33 3.01 25.34
N THR A 415 25.80 1.82 25.53
CA THR A 415 25.10 1.03 24.52
C THR A 415 23.86 1.78 24.02
N LYS A 416 23.08 2.39 24.91
CA LYS A 416 21.90 3.18 24.57
C LYS A 416 22.24 4.39 23.68
N TRP A 417 23.32 5.11 24.01
CA TRP A 417 23.78 6.26 23.18
C TRP A 417 24.39 5.82 21.85
N ALA A 418 25.23 4.78 21.84
CA ALA A 418 25.78 4.23 20.59
C ALA A 418 24.66 3.81 19.64
N ARG A 419 23.60 3.16 20.17
CA ARG A 419 22.42 2.79 19.41
C ARG A 419 21.70 4.01 18.84
N LEU A 420 21.41 5.04 19.63
CA LEU A 420 20.77 6.27 19.18
C LEU A 420 21.59 6.99 18.11
N ASN A 421 22.88 7.16 18.32
CA ASN A 421 23.75 7.87 17.36
C ASN A 421 23.81 7.13 16.02
N ARG A 422 23.86 5.78 16.04
CA ARG A 422 23.82 4.96 14.84
C ARG A 422 22.48 5.12 14.09
N GLU A 423 21.36 5.09 14.81
CA GLU A 423 20.04 5.29 14.21
C GLU A 423 19.91 6.66 13.57
N LEU A 424 20.24 7.74 14.28
CA LEU A 424 20.19 9.10 13.77
C LEU A 424 21.06 9.30 12.51
N LYS A 425 22.22 8.64 12.45
CA LYS A 425 23.06 8.67 11.26
C LYS A 425 22.35 8.00 10.08
N ILE A 426 21.80 6.80 10.26
CA ILE A 426 21.09 6.08 9.19
C ILE A 426 19.86 6.88 8.72
N LEU A 427 19.10 7.49 9.65
CA LEU A 427 17.93 8.29 9.30
C LEU A 427 18.31 9.54 8.48
N ALA A 428 19.43 10.20 8.82
CA ALA A 428 19.95 11.33 8.07
C ALA A 428 20.45 10.89 6.67
N ASP A 429 21.23 9.82 6.59
CA ASP A 429 21.73 9.27 5.32
C ASP A 429 20.58 8.86 4.37
N LYS A 430 19.45 8.41 4.91
CA LYS A 430 18.23 8.05 4.17
C LYS A 430 17.27 9.22 3.92
N LEU A 431 17.58 10.41 4.43
CA LEU A 431 16.76 11.62 4.28
C LEU A 431 15.33 11.49 4.86
N ILE A 432 15.17 10.73 5.94
CA ILE A 432 13.86 10.45 6.57
C ILE A 432 13.70 11.05 7.97
N SER A 433 14.58 11.96 8.39
CA SER A 433 14.45 12.66 9.67
C SER A 433 13.15 13.48 9.76
N ALA A 434 12.74 14.11 8.66
CA ALA A 434 11.47 14.84 8.58
C ALA A 434 10.26 13.94 8.84
N TYR A 435 10.30 12.68 8.39
CA TYR A 435 9.24 11.71 8.66
C TYR A 435 9.05 11.45 10.17
N PHE A 436 10.16 11.21 10.88
CA PHE A 436 10.10 11.04 12.34
C PHE A 436 9.58 12.29 13.04
N LEU A 437 9.96 13.47 12.56
CA LEU A 437 9.47 14.73 13.09
C LEU A 437 7.97 14.92 12.88
N ILE A 438 7.45 14.56 11.71
CA ILE A 438 6.00 14.63 11.42
C ILE A 438 5.23 13.66 12.30
N VAL A 439 5.71 12.41 12.43
CA VAL A 439 5.09 11.40 13.30
C VAL A 439 5.12 11.87 14.76
N TRP A 440 6.23 12.43 15.20
CA TRP A 440 6.36 13.02 16.54
C TRP A 440 5.40 14.20 16.73
N ASP A 441 5.28 15.09 15.76
CA ASP A 441 4.44 16.28 15.82
C ASP A 441 2.97 15.94 16.09
N PHE A 442 2.36 15.11 15.28
CA PHE A 442 0.94 14.78 15.48
C PHE A 442 0.72 13.91 16.73
N THR A 443 1.68 13.02 17.05
CA THR A 443 1.63 12.22 18.29
C THR A 443 1.73 13.11 19.52
N ASN A 444 2.65 14.06 19.53
CA ASN A 444 2.81 15.02 20.62
C ASN A 444 1.61 15.96 20.73
N TRP A 445 1.08 16.45 19.60
CA TRP A 445 -0.14 17.24 19.54
C TRP A 445 -1.34 16.51 20.17
N GLY A 446 -1.51 15.24 19.84
CA GLY A 446 -2.57 14.40 20.41
C GLY A 446 -2.37 14.19 21.92
N ARG A 447 -1.15 13.84 22.34
CA ARG A 447 -0.81 13.61 23.75
C ARG A 447 -1.11 14.83 24.62
N GLN A 448 -0.81 16.03 24.16
CA GLN A 448 -1.11 17.28 24.87
C GLN A 448 -2.61 17.50 25.07
N ARG A 449 -3.47 16.85 24.27
CA ARG A 449 -4.94 16.94 24.31
C ARG A 449 -5.61 15.72 24.92
N GLY A 450 -4.83 14.82 25.53
CA GLY A 450 -5.36 13.58 26.12
C GLY A 450 -5.77 12.55 25.07
N ILE A 451 -5.16 12.61 23.89
CA ILE A 451 -5.32 11.61 22.83
C ILE A 451 -4.02 10.80 22.76
N PRO A 452 -3.90 9.68 23.52
CA PRO A 452 -2.71 8.87 23.50
C PRO A 452 -2.48 8.24 22.12
N ALA A 453 -1.21 8.17 21.76
CA ALA A 453 -0.74 7.58 20.52
C ALA A 453 0.55 6.81 20.79
N LEU A 454 0.64 5.58 20.31
CA LEU A 454 1.79 4.70 20.49
C LEU A 454 2.14 3.99 19.20
N ALA A 455 3.44 3.90 18.90
CA ALA A 455 3.92 3.12 17.76
C ALA A 455 3.67 1.63 17.97
N ARG A 456 3.35 0.95 16.89
CA ARG A 456 3.21 -0.50 16.80
C ARG A 456 4.12 -1.06 15.69
N GLY A 457 4.26 -2.37 15.65
CA GLY A 457 5.01 -3.01 14.59
C GLY A 457 6.51 -2.81 14.69
N SER A 458 7.16 -2.59 13.56
CA SER A 458 8.62 -2.43 13.49
C SER A 458 9.13 -1.11 14.07
N GLY A 459 8.31 -0.06 14.07
CA GLY A 459 8.66 1.26 14.62
C GLY A 459 9.03 1.24 16.11
N VAL A 460 8.45 0.29 16.88
CA VAL A 460 8.78 0.07 18.29
C VAL A 460 10.24 -0.33 18.49
N GLY A 461 10.88 -0.96 17.50
CA GLY A 461 12.28 -1.37 17.56
C GLY A 461 13.31 -0.24 17.43
N THR A 462 12.88 1.04 17.51
CA THR A 462 13.77 2.19 17.34
C THR A 462 14.04 2.92 18.65
N MET A 463 15.30 3.25 18.92
CA MET A 463 15.68 4.12 20.05
C MET A 463 15.16 5.54 19.83
N THR A 464 15.22 6.02 18.58
CA THR A 464 14.67 7.32 18.17
C THR A 464 13.19 7.41 18.53
N GLY A 465 12.37 6.40 18.18
CA GLY A 465 10.95 6.37 18.54
C GLY A 465 10.70 6.31 20.05
N TYR A 466 11.50 5.53 20.78
CA TYR A 466 11.38 5.42 22.24
C TYR A 466 11.66 6.77 22.94
N VAL A 467 12.74 7.45 22.58
CA VAL A 467 13.10 8.71 23.24
C VAL A 467 12.25 9.90 22.79
N LEU A 468 11.63 9.84 21.63
CA LEU A 468 10.61 10.78 21.20
C LEU A 468 9.23 10.53 21.85
N GLY A 469 9.08 9.43 22.60
CA GLY A 469 7.81 9.04 23.20
C GLY A 469 6.83 8.43 22.21
N LEU A 470 7.28 7.95 21.04
CA LEU A 470 6.44 7.23 20.10
C LEU A 470 6.18 5.79 20.59
N SER A 471 7.08 5.20 21.36
CA SER A 471 6.89 3.90 22.00
C SER A 471 7.31 3.93 23.47
N ASN A 472 6.84 2.93 24.25
CA ASN A 472 7.20 2.76 25.67
C ASN A 472 8.14 1.57 25.91
N ALA A 473 8.66 0.93 24.85
CA ALA A 473 9.59 -0.18 24.95
C ALA A 473 11.01 0.25 24.57
N CYS A 474 11.95 0.18 25.51
CA CYS A 474 13.36 0.43 25.24
C CYS A 474 13.93 -0.69 24.34
N PRO A 475 14.37 -0.39 23.10
CA PRO A 475 14.82 -1.44 22.19
C PRO A 475 16.10 -2.14 22.65
N VAL A 476 16.92 -1.52 23.48
CA VAL A 476 18.12 -2.16 24.06
C VAL A 476 17.73 -3.17 25.14
N GLU A 477 16.85 -2.79 26.05
CA GLU A 477 16.38 -3.68 27.13
C GLU A 477 15.65 -4.92 26.61
N TYR A 478 14.85 -4.76 25.54
CA TYR A 478 14.09 -5.87 24.95
C TYR A 478 14.82 -6.57 23.80
N GLY A 479 16.06 -6.20 23.50
CA GLY A 479 16.84 -6.81 22.42
C GLY A 479 16.22 -6.64 21.02
N LEU A 480 15.57 -5.50 20.75
CA LEU A 480 14.93 -5.21 19.48
C LEU A 480 15.95 -4.68 18.47
N LEU A 481 15.87 -5.14 17.23
CA LEU A 481 16.83 -4.82 16.18
C LEU A 481 16.35 -3.68 15.28
N PHE A 482 17.19 -2.66 15.09
CA PHE A 482 16.91 -1.55 14.17
C PHE A 482 16.91 -1.99 12.71
N GLU A 483 17.70 -2.99 12.36
CA GLU A 483 17.75 -3.58 11.00
C GLU A 483 16.42 -4.22 10.59
N ARG A 484 15.55 -4.56 11.55
CA ARG A 484 14.19 -5.01 11.28
C ARG A 484 13.30 -3.85 10.85
N PHE A 485 13.55 -2.64 11.31
CA PHE A 485 12.84 -1.42 10.93
C PHE A 485 13.39 -0.86 9.61
N THR A 486 14.67 -0.52 9.54
CA THR A 486 15.33 -0.07 8.30
C THR A 486 16.84 -0.32 8.35
N ASP A 487 17.47 -0.26 7.18
CA ASP A 487 18.94 -0.33 7.04
C ASP A 487 19.40 0.58 5.88
N PRO A 488 20.71 0.91 5.78
CA PRO A 488 21.24 1.82 4.75
C PRO A 488 20.96 1.39 3.31
N ASP A 489 20.97 0.09 3.05
CA ASP A 489 20.88 -0.46 1.68
C ASP A 489 19.41 -0.73 1.25
N ARG A 490 18.44 -0.45 2.11
CA ARG A 490 17.02 -0.68 1.84
C ARG A 490 16.42 0.52 1.12
N ASN A 491 15.88 0.32 -0.08
CA ASN A 491 15.27 1.40 -0.87
C ASN A 491 13.84 1.76 -0.40
N GLU A 492 13.15 0.81 0.26
CA GLU A 492 11.80 1.05 0.78
C GLU A 492 11.85 1.93 2.04
N TYR A 493 10.91 2.85 2.19
CA TYR A 493 10.72 3.58 3.43
C TYR A 493 10.25 2.65 4.54
N PRO A 494 10.69 2.87 5.79
CA PRO A 494 10.13 2.15 6.93
C PRO A 494 8.72 2.66 7.23
N ASP A 495 7.85 1.76 7.65
CA ASP A 495 6.48 2.06 8.07
C ASP A 495 6.42 2.20 9.60
N ILE A 496 5.85 3.32 10.08
CA ILE A 496 5.59 3.55 11.49
C ILE A 496 4.08 3.54 11.70
N ASP A 497 3.55 2.38 12.07
CA ASP A 497 2.17 2.24 12.50
C ASP A 497 1.96 2.98 13.82
N ILE A 498 0.96 3.83 13.93
CA ILE A 498 0.60 4.52 15.16
C ILE A 498 -0.80 4.11 15.60
N ASP A 499 -0.88 3.44 16.75
CA ASP A 499 -2.13 3.19 17.45
C ASP A 499 -2.56 4.47 18.17
N LEU A 500 -3.71 5.01 17.79
CA LEU A 500 -4.33 6.20 18.36
C LEU A 500 -5.54 5.82 19.21
N CYS A 501 -5.79 6.60 20.24
CA CYS A 501 -7.10 6.60 20.92
C CYS A 501 -8.21 6.72 19.86
N GLN A 502 -9.09 5.71 19.79
CA GLN A 502 -10.13 5.66 18.75
C GLN A 502 -11.05 6.88 18.75
N ASP A 503 -11.39 7.39 19.95
CA ASP A 503 -12.29 8.52 20.09
C ASP A 503 -11.67 9.83 19.57
N GLY A 504 -10.35 10.01 19.72
CA GLY A 504 -9.63 11.20 19.28
C GLY A 504 -8.94 11.08 17.92
N ARG A 505 -8.98 9.90 17.28
CA ARG A 505 -8.28 9.65 16.00
C ARG A 505 -8.66 10.65 14.91
N GLY A 506 -9.94 10.96 14.78
CA GLY A 506 -10.44 11.94 13.80
C GLY A 506 -9.82 13.31 13.97
N GLU A 507 -9.72 13.79 15.21
CA GLU A 507 -9.12 15.10 15.53
C GLU A 507 -7.63 15.17 15.14
N VAL A 508 -6.89 14.06 15.30
CA VAL A 508 -5.47 13.99 14.89
C VAL A 508 -5.35 14.03 13.36
N ILE A 509 -6.21 13.31 12.65
CA ILE A 509 -6.23 13.34 11.17
C ILE A 509 -6.58 14.74 10.66
N ASP A 510 -7.56 15.39 11.27
CA ASP A 510 -7.93 16.76 10.90
C ASP A 510 -6.82 17.76 11.20
N TYR A 511 -6.09 17.61 12.31
CA TYR A 511 -4.89 18.39 12.59
C TYR A 511 -3.83 18.21 11.49
N VAL A 512 -3.55 16.97 11.08
CA VAL A 512 -2.58 16.70 10.03
C VAL A 512 -3.02 17.31 8.70
N ARG A 513 -4.31 17.20 8.34
CA ARG A 513 -4.87 17.84 7.13
C ARG A 513 -4.72 19.36 7.15
N GLN A 514 -5.10 19.99 8.26
CA GLN A 514 -5.05 21.45 8.40
C GLN A 514 -3.62 21.97 8.38
N LYS A 515 -2.70 21.24 8.99
CA LYS A 515 -1.31 21.67 9.11
C LYS A 515 -0.51 21.43 7.83
N TYR A 516 -0.60 20.24 7.25
CA TYR A 516 0.23 19.85 6.12
C TYR A 516 -0.45 20.09 4.76
N GLY A 517 -1.76 20.19 4.70
CA GLY A 517 -2.53 20.58 3.51
C GLY A 517 -2.69 19.49 2.46
N HIS A 518 -1.63 18.82 2.10
CA HIS A 518 -1.62 17.80 1.04
C HIS A 518 -1.72 16.39 1.65
N VAL A 519 -2.94 16.00 2.00
CA VAL A 519 -3.23 14.75 2.69
C VAL A 519 -4.33 13.98 1.97
N ALA A 520 -4.09 12.70 1.68
CA ALA A 520 -5.08 11.80 1.09
C ALA A 520 -5.15 10.48 1.84
N GLN A 521 -6.34 9.91 1.93
CA GLN A 521 -6.51 8.51 2.34
C GLN A 521 -6.07 7.59 1.19
N ILE A 522 -5.81 6.33 1.50
CA ILE A 522 -5.35 5.35 0.51
C ILE A 522 -6.53 4.50 0.05
N ILE A 523 -6.65 4.29 -1.26
CA ILE A 523 -7.62 3.36 -1.82
C ILE A 523 -7.20 1.91 -1.56
N THR A 524 -8.18 1.01 -1.45
CA THR A 524 -7.97 -0.43 -1.45
C THR A 524 -8.91 -1.10 -2.44
N PHE A 525 -8.50 -2.23 -3.00
CA PHE A 525 -9.31 -2.98 -3.94
C PHE A 525 -9.68 -4.35 -3.37
N GLY A 526 -10.99 -4.62 -3.31
CA GLY A 526 -11.49 -5.95 -3.04
C GLY A 526 -11.48 -6.79 -4.33
N THR A 527 -11.03 -8.05 -4.24
CA THR A 527 -10.98 -8.96 -5.40
C THR A 527 -11.99 -10.11 -5.27
N LEU A 528 -12.40 -10.66 -6.40
CA LEU A 528 -13.22 -11.86 -6.50
C LEU A 528 -12.37 -13.10 -6.14
N LYS A 529 -12.21 -13.40 -4.86
CA LYS A 529 -11.57 -14.63 -4.40
C LYS A 529 -12.48 -15.83 -4.67
N ALA A 530 -11.93 -17.05 -4.75
CA ALA A 530 -12.61 -18.28 -5.12
C ALA A 530 -14.05 -18.42 -4.56
N ARG A 531 -14.24 -18.30 -3.24
CA ARG A 531 -15.57 -18.39 -2.61
C ARG A 531 -16.51 -17.24 -2.99
N ALA A 532 -15.96 -16.03 -3.14
CA ALA A 532 -16.74 -14.85 -3.51
C ALA A 532 -17.17 -14.92 -4.99
N ALA A 533 -16.24 -15.31 -5.88
CA ALA A 533 -16.53 -15.52 -7.29
C ALA A 533 -17.66 -16.52 -7.49
N VAL A 534 -17.58 -17.71 -6.85
CA VAL A 534 -18.64 -18.72 -6.93
C VAL A 534 -20.00 -18.18 -6.43
N ARG A 535 -20.05 -17.42 -5.34
CA ARG A 535 -21.33 -16.88 -4.84
C ARG A 535 -21.93 -15.82 -5.77
N ASP A 536 -21.10 -14.90 -6.27
CA ASP A 536 -21.55 -13.84 -7.18
C ASP A 536 -22.02 -14.44 -8.52
N VAL A 537 -21.29 -15.39 -9.08
CA VAL A 537 -21.66 -16.08 -10.31
C VAL A 537 -22.92 -16.95 -10.11
N ALA A 538 -23.00 -17.70 -9.00
CA ALA A 538 -24.15 -18.51 -8.66
C ALA A 538 -25.44 -17.67 -8.58
N ARG A 539 -25.38 -16.46 -8.01
CA ARG A 539 -26.50 -15.51 -7.98
C ARG A 539 -26.95 -15.12 -9.38
N VAL A 540 -26.02 -14.83 -10.28
CA VAL A 540 -26.31 -14.46 -11.68
C VAL A 540 -26.96 -15.62 -12.46
N HIS A 541 -26.60 -16.86 -12.12
CA HIS A 541 -27.19 -18.09 -12.67
C HIS A 541 -28.43 -18.55 -11.92
N GLU A 542 -28.98 -17.74 -11.01
CA GLU A 542 -30.18 -17.99 -10.21
C GLU A 542 -30.12 -19.28 -9.37
N LEU A 543 -28.91 -19.73 -9.01
CA LEU A 543 -28.77 -20.84 -8.05
C LEU A 543 -29.30 -20.37 -6.68
N PRO A 544 -30.18 -21.14 -5.99
CA PRO A 544 -30.69 -20.75 -4.68
C PRO A 544 -29.56 -20.42 -3.70
N LEU A 545 -29.76 -19.39 -2.86
CA LEU A 545 -28.72 -18.91 -1.94
C LEU A 545 -28.17 -20.01 -1.03
N GLY A 546 -29.01 -20.93 -0.57
CA GLY A 546 -28.59 -22.07 0.26
C GLY A 546 -27.66 -23.04 -0.48
N ASP A 547 -27.89 -23.24 -1.77
CA ASP A 547 -27.08 -24.12 -2.61
C ASP A 547 -25.78 -23.43 -3.02
N ALA A 548 -25.84 -22.13 -3.33
CA ALA A 548 -24.66 -21.31 -3.57
C ALA A 548 -23.72 -21.28 -2.35
N ASP A 549 -24.28 -21.17 -1.15
CA ASP A 549 -23.49 -21.21 0.09
C ASP A 549 -22.89 -22.59 0.37
N ARG A 550 -23.62 -23.68 0.08
CA ARG A 550 -23.08 -25.06 0.18
C ARG A 550 -21.93 -25.25 -0.80
N LEU A 551 -22.12 -24.85 -2.06
CA LEU A 551 -21.09 -24.95 -3.09
C LEU A 551 -19.83 -24.16 -2.67
N ALA A 552 -19.98 -22.93 -2.23
CA ALA A 552 -18.86 -22.10 -1.78
C ALA A 552 -18.14 -22.66 -0.53
N LYS A 553 -18.86 -23.35 0.37
CA LYS A 553 -18.29 -23.98 1.57
C LYS A 553 -17.45 -25.24 1.25
N LEU A 554 -17.66 -25.90 0.11
CA LEU A 554 -16.80 -27.00 -0.34
C LEU A 554 -15.39 -26.51 -0.69
N ILE A 555 -15.21 -25.23 -1.02
CA ILE A 555 -13.88 -24.67 -1.26
C ILE A 555 -13.13 -24.60 0.08
N PRO A 556 -11.94 -25.25 0.21
CA PRO A 556 -11.18 -25.25 1.45
C PRO A 556 -10.85 -23.86 1.99
N GLU A 557 -10.76 -23.69 3.32
CA GLU A 557 -10.35 -22.44 3.99
C GLU A 557 -8.83 -22.27 4.03
N GLN A 558 -8.21 -22.28 2.87
CA GLN A 558 -6.79 -22.05 2.72
C GLN A 558 -6.55 -20.66 2.12
N LEU A 559 -5.65 -19.90 2.71
CA LEU A 559 -5.29 -18.58 2.19
C LEU A 559 -4.72 -18.69 0.78
N GLY A 560 -5.31 -17.94 -0.17
CA GLY A 560 -4.84 -17.93 -1.56
C GLY A 560 -5.22 -19.16 -2.39
N ILE A 561 -6.13 -20.00 -1.91
CA ILE A 561 -6.62 -21.14 -2.72
C ILE A 561 -7.33 -20.63 -3.97
N THR A 562 -7.00 -21.22 -5.12
CA THR A 562 -7.69 -20.98 -6.39
C THR A 562 -8.77 -22.03 -6.63
N LEU A 563 -9.72 -21.73 -7.51
CA LEU A 563 -10.77 -22.71 -7.90
C LEU A 563 -10.18 -23.98 -8.52
N ASP A 564 -9.12 -23.85 -9.33
CA ASP A 564 -8.41 -25.01 -9.88
C ASP A 564 -7.75 -25.88 -8.80
N ALA A 565 -7.20 -25.25 -7.77
CA ALA A 565 -6.63 -25.98 -6.65
C ALA A 565 -7.73 -26.60 -5.77
N ALA A 566 -8.83 -25.92 -5.57
CA ALA A 566 -9.97 -26.41 -4.81
C ALA A 566 -10.63 -27.63 -5.47
N LEU A 567 -10.83 -27.61 -6.80
CA LEU A 567 -11.35 -28.76 -7.55
C LEU A 567 -10.46 -30.01 -7.38
N LYS A 568 -9.12 -29.83 -7.38
CA LYS A 568 -8.18 -30.95 -7.18
C LYS A 568 -8.15 -31.45 -5.74
N ALA A 569 -8.39 -30.58 -4.78
CA ALA A 569 -8.28 -30.90 -3.35
C ALA A 569 -9.55 -31.49 -2.75
N GLU A 570 -10.75 -31.15 -3.31
CA GLU A 570 -12.04 -31.52 -2.76
C GLU A 570 -12.83 -32.41 -3.74
N PRO A 571 -12.87 -33.73 -3.50
CA PRO A 571 -13.53 -34.68 -4.41
C PRO A 571 -15.04 -34.46 -4.59
N GLU A 572 -15.72 -33.92 -3.55
CA GLU A 572 -17.15 -33.61 -3.63
C GLU A 572 -17.41 -32.45 -4.58
N LEU A 573 -16.58 -31.40 -4.53
CA LEU A 573 -16.65 -30.26 -5.45
C LEU A 573 -16.40 -30.73 -6.89
N GLN A 574 -15.37 -31.57 -7.11
CA GLN A 574 -15.07 -32.13 -8.43
C GLN A 574 -16.24 -32.96 -8.97
N LYS A 575 -16.84 -33.81 -8.13
CA LYS A 575 -18.01 -34.61 -8.52
C LYS A 575 -19.20 -33.78 -8.97
N LEU A 576 -19.51 -32.70 -8.22
CA LEU A 576 -20.57 -31.77 -8.60
C LEU A 576 -20.27 -31.06 -9.93
N TYR A 577 -19.03 -30.63 -10.12
CA TYR A 577 -18.57 -30.02 -11.36
C TYR A 577 -18.73 -30.96 -12.57
N ASP A 578 -18.44 -32.25 -12.40
CA ASP A 578 -18.53 -33.25 -13.49
C ASP A 578 -19.96 -33.73 -13.79
N SER A 579 -20.90 -33.60 -12.82
CA SER A 579 -22.25 -34.21 -12.91
C SER A 579 -23.38 -33.21 -13.08
N ASP A 580 -23.16 -31.91 -12.85
CA ASP A 580 -24.17 -30.87 -12.91
C ASP A 580 -23.75 -29.73 -13.84
N GLU A 581 -24.44 -29.59 -14.97
CA GLU A 581 -24.13 -28.60 -16.02
C GLU A 581 -24.26 -27.16 -15.52
N GLN A 582 -25.19 -26.86 -14.59
CA GLN A 582 -25.34 -25.53 -14.01
C GLN A 582 -24.16 -25.20 -13.08
N ILE A 583 -23.79 -26.13 -12.23
CA ILE A 583 -22.60 -25.97 -11.35
C ILE A 583 -21.33 -25.84 -12.16
N LYS A 584 -21.20 -26.62 -13.24
CA LYS A 584 -20.07 -26.52 -14.16
C LYS A 584 -19.98 -25.12 -14.78
N ALA A 585 -21.07 -24.61 -15.32
CA ALA A 585 -21.12 -23.25 -15.91
C ALA A 585 -20.78 -22.17 -14.87
N ILE A 586 -21.29 -22.33 -13.64
CA ILE A 586 -20.96 -21.41 -12.53
C ILE A 586 -19.46 -21.43 -12.21
N ILE A 587 -18.86 -22.61 -12.10
CA ILE A 587 -17.44 -22.76 -11.76
C ILE A 587 -16.56 -22.28 -12.91
N ASP A 588 -16.89 -22.61 -14.17
CA ASP A 588 -16.11 -22.17 -15.33
C ASP A 588 -16.10 -20.62 -15.44
N ASN A 589 -17.26 -19.96 -15.32
CA ASN A 589 -17.32 -18.51 -15.30
C ASN A 589 -16.60 -17.93 -14.09
N ALA A 590 -16.72 -18.53 -12.90
CA ALA A 590 -16.03 -18.09 -11.71
C ALA A 590 -14.51 -18.21 -11.84
N ARG A 591 -13.96 -19.20 -12.55
CA ARG A 591 -12.52 -19.38 -12.84
C ARG A 591 -11.96 -18.27 -13.71
N VAL A 592 -12.72 -17.80 -14.70
CA VAL A 592 -12.32 -16.65 -15.54
C VAL A 592 -12.26 -15.38 -14.69
N LEU A 593 -13.28 -15.17 -13.85
CA LEU A 593 -13.43 -13.95 -13.03
C LEU A 593 -12.62 -13.99 -11.73
N GLU A 594 -12.06 -15.12 -11.34
CA GLU A 594 -11.30 -15.25 -10.09
C GLU A 594 -10.07 -14.35 -10.07
N GLY A 595 -9.93 -13.60 -8.98
CA GLY A 595 -8.83 -12.67 -8.74
C GLY A 595 -9.05 -11.26 -9.28
N GLN A 596 -10.10 -11.04 -10.08
CA GLN A 596 -10.42 -9.75 -10.67
C GLN A 596 -10.82 -8.71 -9.62
N ALA A 597 -10.47 -7.44 -9.84
CA ALA A 597 -10.92 -6.32 -9.00
C ALA A 597 -12.45 -6.19 -9.05
N ARG A 598 -13.08 -6.07 -7.88
CA ARG A 598 -14.53 -6.05 -7.75
C ARG A 598 -15.07 -4.68 -7.32
N HIS A 599 -14.44 -4.08 -6.34
CA HIS A 599 -14.83 -2.78 -5.79
C HIS A 599 -13.64 -2.09 -5.16
N SER A 600 -13.70 -0.78 -5.14
CA SER A 600 -12.79 0.05 -4.37
C SER A 600 -13.38 0.33 -2.99
N SER A 601 -12.52 0.52 -2.02
CA SER A 601 -12.82 0.99 -0.68
C SER A 601 -11.67 1.85 -0.15
N VAL A 602 -11.82 2.38 1.05
CA VAL A 602 -10.80 3.23 1.67
C VAL A 602 -10.03 2.41 2.69
N HIS A 603 -8.72 2.56 2.73
CA HIS A 603 -7.87 1.93 3.73
C HIS A 603 -8.27 2.41 5.13
N ALA A 604 -8.41 1.47 6.07
CA ALA A 604 -8.94 1.78 7.40
C ALA A 604 -8.08 2.77 8.20
N ALA A 605 -6.78 2.84 7.90
CA ALA A 605 -5.80 3.58 8.68
C ALA A 605 -4.79 4.39 7.86
N GLY A 606 -4.45 3.94 6.64
CA GLY A 606 -3.39 4.52 5.83
C GLY A 606 -3.73 5.89 5.27
N VAL A 607 -2.81 6.81 5.44
CA VAL A 607 -2.90 8.19 4.95
C VAL A 607 -1.58 8.56 4.31
N ILE A 608 -1.63 9.19 3.15
CA ILE A 608 -0.46 9.82 2.51
C ILE A 608 -0.40 11.27 2.97
N VAL A 609 0.79 11.69 3.39
CA VAL A 609 1.08 13.10 3.72
C VAL A 609 2.20 13.57 2.79
N ALA A 610 1.97 14.66 2.07
CA ALA A 610 2.96 15.27 1.19
C ALA A 610 3.12 16.76 1.49
N THR A 611 4.25 17.33 1.10
CA THR A 611 4.55 18.76 1.23
C THR A 611 4.36 19.52 -0.08
N ARG A 612 3.82 18.86 -1.11
CA ARG A 612 3.45 19.45 -2.41
C ARG A 612 2.11 18.90 -2.89
N PRO A 613 1.47 19.54 -3.87
CA PRO A 613 0.19 19.07 -4.41
C PRO A 613 0.23 17.60 -4.82
N LEU A 614 -0.67 16.80 -4.23
CA LEU A 614 -0.67 15.35 -4.42
C LEU A 614 -0.92 14.93 -5.88
N HIS A 615 -1.77 15.67 -6.61
CA HIS A 615 -2.07 15.38 -8.02
C HIS A 615 -0.86 15.45 -8.95
N GLU A 616 0.25 16.04 -8.51
CA GLU A 616 1.53 16.01 -9.25
C GLU A 616 2.25 14.67 -9.15
N VAL A 617 1.88 13.84 -8.18
CA VAL A 617 2.59 12.59 -7.85
C VAL A 617 1.70 11.37 -7.92
N VAL A 618 0.41 11.51 -7.57
CA VAL A 618 -0.58 10.44 -7.52
C VAL A 618 -1.93 10.97 -8.01
N PRO A 619 -2.62 10.25 -8.90
CA PRO A 619 -3.98 10.63 -9.28
C PRO A 619 -4.91 10.48 -8.07
N LEU A 620 -5.84 11.43 -7.93
CA LEU A 620 -6.73 11.51 -6.79
C LEU A 620 -8.13 11.01 -7.12
N TYR A 621 -8.82 10.55 -6.11
CA TYR A 621 -10.17 9.98 -6.16
C TYR A 621 -11.01 10.58 -5.03
N LYS A 622 -12.30 10.68 -5.24
CA LYS A 622 -13.27 11.08 -4.23
C LYS A 622 -14.45 10.12 -4.25
N GLN A 623 -14.79 9.56 -3.10
CA GLN A 623 -15.94 8.69 -2.99
C GLN A 623 -17.24 9.53 -2.95
N SER A 624 -18.28 9.07 -3.62
CA SER A 624 -19.59 9.73 -3.59
C SER A 624 -20.11 9.88 -2.15
N GLY A 625 -20.49 11.10 -1.78
CA GLY A 625 -21.00 11.43 -0.44
C GLY A 625 -19.95 11.65 0.65
N SER A 626 -18.67 11.64 0.32
CA SER A 626 -17.57 12.00 1.22
C SER A 626 -16.78 13.20 0.67
N ASP A 627 -16.23 14.01 1.56
CA ASP A 627 -15.29 15.08 1.20
C ASP A 627 -13.83 14.64 1.30
N ASP A 628 -13.59 13.38 1.68
CA ASP A 628 -12.25 12.84 1.81
C ASP A 628 -11.58 12.69 0.44
N VAL A 629 -10.38 13.22 0.34
CA VAL A 629 -9.49 12.99 -0.81
C VAL A 629 -8.80 11.64 -0.62
N ILE A 630 -8.81 10.82 -1.67
CA ILE A 630 -8.30 9.45 -1.66
C ILE A 630 -7.32 9.30 -2.84
N THR A 631 -6.25 8.53 -2.69
CA THR A 631 -5.37 8.19 -3.81
C THR A 631 -6.05 7.21 -4.75
N GLN A 632 -5.76 7.28 -6.05
CA GLN A 632 -6.21 6.24 -7.00
C GLN A 632 -5.35 4.97 -6.96
N TRP A 633 -4.19 5.02 -6.32
CA TRP A 633 -3.29 3.87 -6.16
C TRP A 633 -3.36 3.35 -4.73
N ASP A 634 -3.23 2.02 -4.61
CA ASP A 634 -3.17 1.35 -3.32
C ASP A 634 -1.86 1.63 -2.56
N GLY A 635 -1.80 1.25 -1.29
CA GLY A 635 -0.65 1.50 -0.43
C GLY A 635 0.69 1.04 -1.03
N PRO A 636 0.82 -0.23 -1.44
CA PRO A 636 2.04 -0.73 -2.07
C PRO A 636 2.46 0.04 -3.33
N THR A 637 1.51 0.49 -4.13
CA THR A 637 1.78 1.28 -5.33
C THR A 637 2.22 2.71 -4.98
N CYS A 638 1.57 3.35 -4.00
CA CYS A 638 2.00 4.65 -3.48
C CYS A 638 3.43 4.61 -2.94
N GLU A 639 3.78 3.58 -2.17
CA GLU A 639 5.13 3.37 -1.65
C GLU A 639 6.17 3.18 -2.76
N LYS A 640 5.85 2.42 -3.81
CA LYS A 640 6.71 2.26 -4.98
C LYS A 640 6.96 3.57 -5.72
N MET A 641 5.97 4.43 -5.77
CA MET A 641 6.08 5.77 -6.36
C MET A 641 6.75 6.77 -5.42
N GLY A 642 7.26 6.30 -4.26
CA GLY A 642 8.04 7.11 -3.32
C GLY A 642 7.23 7.99 -2.40
N LEU A 643 5.91 7.76 -2.32
CA LEU A 643 5.04 8.41 -1.34
C LEU A 643 5.15 7.72 0.01
N LEU A 644 5.05 8.49 1.06
CA LEU A 644 5.16 8.00 2.43
C LEU A 644 3.78 7.75 3.02
N LYS A 645 3.50 6.48 3.32
CA LYS A 645 2.30 6.07 4.04
C LYS A 645 2.47 6.27 5.54
N MET A 646 1.46 6.80 6.19
CA MET A 646 1.34 6.90 7.63
C MET A 646 0.07 6.18 8.09
N ASP A 647 0.19 5.22 9.00
CA ASP A 647 -0.95 4.45 9.48
C ASP A 647 -1.47 5.01 10.82
N PHE A 648 -2.68 5.58 10.76
CA PHE A 648 -3.43 6.08 11.91
C PHE A 648 -4.42 5.01 12.38
N LEU A 649 -3.98 4.06 13.17
CA LEU A 649 -4.82 2.97 13.65
C LEU A 649 -5.65 3.40 14.85
N GLY A 650 -6.97 3.19 14.81
CA GLY A 650 -7.84 3.43 15.97
C GLY A 650 -7.85 2.24 16.92
N LEU A 651 -7.34 2.41 18.14
CA LEU A 651 -7.34 1.36 19.17
C LEU A 651 -8.29 1.73 20.30
N ARG A 652 -9.38 0.97 20.43
CA ARG A 652 -10.40 1.18 21.49
C ARG A 652 -9.83 1.03 22.90
N THR A 653 -8.84 0.17 23.10
CA THR A 653 -8.20 -0.01 24.41
C THR A 653 -7.56 1.28 24.91
N LEU A 654 -6.95 2.08 24.04
CA LEU A 654 -6.41 3.38 24.43
C LEU A 654 -7.51 4.35 24.87
N SER A 655 -8.67 4.35 24.21
CA SER A 655 -9.84 5.13 24.65
C SER A 655 -10.33 4.70 26.03
N ILE A 656 -10.37 3.39 26.30
CA ILE A 656 -10.78 2.86 27.60
C ILE A 656 -9.80 3.29 28.70
N ILE A 657 -8.50 3.22 28.43
CA ILE A 657 -7.44 3.62 29.38
C ILE A 657 -7.57 5.12 29.71
N GLU A 658 -7.67 5.98 28.68
CA GLU A 658 -7.81 7.43 28.92
C GLU A 658 -9.09 7.78 29.66
N ARG A 659 -10.20 7.12 29.34
CA ARG A 659 -11.45 7.30 30.06
C ARG A 659 -11.35 6.87 31.52
N CYS A 660 -10.63 5.75 31.78
CA CYS A 660 -10.35 5.29 33.14
C CYS A 660 -9.50 6.31 33.92
N LYS A 661 -8.42 6.81 33.33
CA LYS A 661 -7.57 7.86 33.94
C LYS A 661 -8.38 9.11 34.29
N LYS A 662 -9.23 9.57 33.37
CA LYS A 662 -10.10 10.72 33.58
C LYS A 662 -11.07 10.49 34.74
N LEU A 663 -11.72 9.33 34.78
CA LEU A 663 -12.63 8.99 35.88
C LEU A 663 -11.90 8.94 37.22
N ILE A 664 -10.70 8.37 37.30
CA ILE A 664 -9.88 8.35 38.52
C ILE A 664 -9.58 9.76 38.99
N THR A 665 -9.10 10.64 38.11
CA THR A 665 -8.77 12.04 38.45
C THR A 665 -9.98 12.87 38.83
N GLU A 666 -11.17 12.61 38.27
CA GLU A 666 -12.42 13.34 38.59
C GLU A 666 -13.08 12.85 39.88
N THR A 667 -12.86 11.60 40.27
CA THR A 667 -13.59 10.96 41.39
C THR A 667 -12.77 10.73 42.63
N LEU A 668 -11.45 10.67 42.53
CA LEU A 668 -10.56 10.42 43.66
C LEU A 668 -9.69 11.63 43.97
N PRO A 669 -9.48 11.94 45.27
CA PRO A 669 -8.53 12.97 45.66
C PRO A 669 -7.08 12.49 45.36
N GLU A 670 -6.20 13.44 45.09
CA GLU A 670 -4.81 13.20 44.69
C GLU A 670 -4.06 12.23 45.67
N ASP A 671 -4.23 12.45 47.00
CA ASP A 671 -3.62 11.59 48.01
C ASP A 671 -4.09 10.13 47.91
N ALA A 672 -5.37 9.91 47.55
CA ALA A 672 -5.89 8.54 47.39
C ALA A 672 -5.26 7.85 46.16
N ILE A 673 -5.01 8.58 45.09
CA ILE A 673 -4.33 8.08 43.88
C ILE A 673 -2.89 7.64 44.23
N TRP A 674 -2.15 8.46 44.96
CA TRP A 674 -0.80 8.14 45.39
C TRP A 674 -0.76 6.95 46.38
N ASN A 675 -1.66 6.96 47.35
CA ASN A 675 -1.74 5.89 48.37
C ASN A 675 -2.10 4.53 47.76
N ALA A 676 -2.91 4.50 46.65
CA ALA A 676 -3.27 3.27 45.97
C ALA A 676 -2.07 2.49 45.42
N VAL A 677 -0.96 3.16 45.13
CA VAL A 677 0.29 2.56 44.66
C VAL A 677 1.38 2.55 45.76
N GLY A 678 1.01 2.77 47.01
CA GLY A 678 1.91 2.76 48.14
C GLY A 678 2.96 3.88 48.17
N ARG A 679 2.64 5.02 47.48
CA ARG A 679 3.54 6.18 47.41
C ARG A 679 2.87 7.42 48.00
N GLU A 680 3.67 8.41 48.36
CA GLU A 680 3.21 9.64 49.03
C GLU A 680 3.23 10.85 48.07
N ALA A 681 2.11 11.53 47.92
CA ALA A 681 1.99 12.76 47.13
C ALA A 681 2.95 13.88 47.60
N GLY A 682 3.22 13.94 48.90
CA GLY A 682 4.07 14.97 49.52
C GLY A 682 5.55 14.94 49.06
N LYS A 683 6.01 13.91 48.40
CA LYS A 683 7.35 13.83 47.83
C LYS A 683 7.51 14.47 46.45
N GLY A 684 6.41 14.94 45.88
CA GLY A 684 6.36 15.55 44.56
C GLY A 684 6.65 14.58 43.40
N VAL A 685 6.33 15.00 42.18
CA VAL A 685 6.64 14.24 40.97
C VAL A 685 8.10 14.48 40.56
N ASN A 686 8.87 13.40 40.42
CA ASN A 686 10.25 13.44 39.94
C ASN A 686 10.64 12.11 39.30
N ALA A 687 11.87 11.99 38.79
CA ALA A 687 12.32 10.81 38.07
C ALA A 687 12.21 9.50 38.89
N SER A 688 12.43 9.57 40.22
CA SER A 688 12.32 8.41 41.13
C SER A 688 10.91 8.22 41.72
N ASN A 689 10.02 9.19 41.55
CA ASN A 689 8.65 9.15 42.05
C ASN A 689 7.69 9.72 40.98
N PRO A 690 7.50 9.03 39.82
CA PRO A 690 6.60 9.48 38.79
C PRO A 690 5.15 9.46 39.27
N HIS A 691 4.29 10.29 38.65
CA HIS A 691 2.87 10.28 38.99
C HIS A 691 2.25 8.90 38.74
N PRO A 692 1.37 8.37 39.61
CA PRO A 692 0.78 7.04 39.50
C PRO A 692 0.05 6.78 38.17
N LEU A 693 -0.52 7.83 37.55
CA LEU A 693 -1.21 7.74 36.25
C LEU A 693 -0.29 8.08 35.05
N ASP A 694 1.00 8.24 35.27
CA ASP A 694 2.00 8.32 34.19
C ASP A 694 2.32 6.92 33.68
N LEU A 695 1.53 6.46 32.67
CA LEU A 695 1.65 5.11 32.14
C LEU A 695 2.95 4.91 31.30
N GLU A 696 3.66 5.98 30.99
CA GLU A 696 4.95 5.90 30.30
C GLU A 696 6.11 5.52 31.24
N ARG A 697 5.83 5.42 32.54
CA ARG A 697 6.79 5.12 33.62
C ARG A 697 6.41 3.87 34.41
N LEU A 698 5.57 2.99 33.84
CA LEU A 698 5.20 1.73 34.49
C LEU A 698 6.38 0.77 34.52
N THR A 699 6.49 0.05 35.67
CA THR A 699 7.29 -1.18 35.76
C THR A 699 6.37 -2.35 35.39
N TYR A 700 6.81 -3.27 34.55
CA TYR A 700 5.96 -4.37 34.07
C TYR A 700 6.20 -5.66 34.88
N ASP A 701 6.27 -5.55 36.21
CA ASP A 701 6.64 -6.63 37.15
C ASP A 701 5.61 -6.92 38.25
N ASP A 702 4.43 -6.26 38.19
CA ASP A 702 3.35 -6.46 39.17
C ASP A 702 2.77 -7.87 39.10
N GLN A 703 2.97 -8.64 40.16
CA GLN A 703 2.52 -10.03 40.26
C GLN A 703 1.00 -10.17 40.30
N THR A 704 0.28 -9.16 40.76
CA THR A 704 -1.20 -9.15 40.76
C THR A 704 -1.72 -9.15 39.34
N VAL A 705 -1.05 -8.43 38.44
CA VAL A 705 -1.38 -8.41 37.01
C VAL A 705 -1.12 -9.79 36.40
N PHE A 706 0.02 -10.43 36.71
CA PHE A 706 0.30 -11.77 36.18
C PHE A 706 -0.67 -12.82 36.73
N GLU A 707 -1.15 -12.69 37.97
CA GLU A 707 -2.19 -13.56 38.50
C GLU A 707 -3.51 -13.49 37.71
N LEU A 708 -3.89 -12.30 37.27
CA LEU A 708 -5.04 -12.12 36.38
C LEU A 708 -4.87 -12.94 35.08
N PHE A 709 -3.71 -12.86 34.47
CA PHE A 709 -3.41 -13.66 33.26
C PHE A 709 -3.37 -15.16 33.54
N ARG A 710 -2.79 -15.60 34.68
CA ARG A 710 -2.74 -17.03 35.10
C ARG A 710 -4.14 -17.62 35.27
N ARG A 711 -5.11 -16.84 35.74
CA ARG A 711 -6.52 -17.26 35.83
C ARG A 711 -7.26 -17.23 34.51
N GLY A 712 -6.66 -16.62 33.47
CA GLY A 712 -7.30 -16.41 32.18
C GLY A 712 -8.39 -15.32 32.20
N ASP A 713 -8.34 -14.41 33.18
CA ASP A 713 -9.30 -13.29 33.31
C ASP A 713 -8.94 -12.12 32.38
N ALA A 714 -8.60 -12.43 31.13
CA ALA A 714 -8.11 -11.47 30.15
C ALA A 714 -9.20 -10.91 29.21
N THR A 715 -10.46 -10.94 29.63
CA THR A 715 -11.57 -10.33 28.87
C THR A 715 -11.39 -8.83 28.78
N GLY A 716 -11.41 -8.29 27.56
CA GLY A 716 -11.18 -6.86 27.30
C GLY A 716 -9.71 -6.45 27.30
N VAL A 717 -8.77 -7.38 27.53
CA VAL A 717 -7.34 -7.12 27.37
C VAL A 717 -6.97 -7.36 25.90
N PHE A 718 -6.54 -6.30 25.22
CA PHE A 718 -6.21 -6.35 23.81
C PHE A 718 -5.25 -7.50 23.46
N GLN A 719 -5.60 -8.27 22.42
CA GLN A 719 -4.87 -9.47 21.94
C GLN A 719 -4.87 -10.70 22.88
N PHE A 720 -5.40 -10.60 24.10
CA PHE A 720 -5.41 -11.70 25.07
C PHE A 720 -6.81 -12.26 25.38
N GLU A 721 -7.87 -11.72 24.79
CA GLU A 721 -9.27 -11.98 25.16
C GLU A 721 -9.90 -13.23 24.50
N SER A 722 -9.28 -13.81 23.44
CA SER A 722 -9.84 -14.99 22.78
C SER A 722 -9.81 -16.22 23.68
N GLY A 723 -10.81 -17.10 23.56
CA GLY A 723 -10.92 -18.30 24.39
C GLY A 723 -9.71 -19.22 24.33
N GLY A 724 -9.04 -19.32 23.16
CA GLY A 724 -7.83 -20.10 22.98
C GLY A 724 -6.62 -19.43 23.63
N MET A 725 -6.44 -18.12 23.51
CA MET A 725 -5.38 -17.38 24.17
C MET A 725 -5.51 -17.44 25.68
N ARG A 726 -6.72 -17.31 26.22
CA ARG A 726 -6.98 -17.43 27.67
C ARG A 726 -6.59 -18.80 28.19
N ARG A 727 -6.86 -19.89 27.45
CA ARG A 727 -6.40 -21.24 27.81
C ARG A 727 -4.87 -21.35 27.78
N LEU A 728 -4.24 -20.81 26.73
CA LEU A 728 -2.78 -20.76 26.66
C LEU A 728 -2.18 -20.07 27.90
N LEU A 729 -2.72 -18.92 28.32
CA LEU A 729 -2.25 -18.19 29.50
C LEU A 729 -2.39 -19.01 30.79
N GLN A 730 -3.49 -19.77 30.95
CA GLN A 730 -3.71 -20.67 32.08
C GLN A 730 -2.67 -21.82 32.13
N GLU A 731 -2.30 -22.34 30.95
CA GLU A 731 -1.29 -23.40 30.81
C GLU A 731 0.13 -22.86 30.97
N MET A 732 0.44 -21.73 30.35
CA MET A 732 1.75 -21.08 30.36
C MET A 732 2.13 -20.51 31.75
N LYS A 733 1.12 -20.05 32.50
CA LYS A 733 1.28 -19.41 33.85
C LYS A 733 2.30 -18.28 33.82
N PRO A 734 2.08 -17.20 33.04
CA PRO A 734 3.05 -16.12 32.92
C PRO A 734 3.39 -15.48 34.24
N ASP A 735 4.66 -15.17 34.49
CA ASP A 735 5.19 -14.50 35.68
C ASP A 735 6.09 -13.30 35.37
N ARG A 736 6.27 -13.01 34.07
CA ARG A 736 7.05 -11.89 33.55
C ARG A 736 6.50 -11.44 32.20
N LEU A 737 6.78 -10.19 31.83
CA LEU A 737 6.30 -9.60 30.56
C LEU A 737 6.78 -10.41 29.33
N ALA A 738 7.99 -10.96 29.36
CA ALA A 738 8.54 -11.78 28.29
C ALA A 738 7.64 -12.98 27.92
N ASP A 739 6.95 -13.58 28.90
CA ASP A 739 6.01 -14.68 28.65
C ASP A 739 4.77 -14.21 27.89
N LEU A 740 4.27 -13.00 28.18
CA LEU A 740 3.14 -12.41 27.44
C LEU A 740 3.53 -12.05 26.01
N ILE A 741 4.75 -11.52 25.83
CA ILE A 741 5.32 -11.26 24.49
C ILE A 741 5.43 -12.56 23.71
N ALA A 742 5.89 -13.65 24.34
CA ALA A 742 5.99 -14.97 23.72
C ALA A 742 4.61 -15.58 23.43
N ALA A 743 3.62 -15.42 24.30
CA ALA A 743 2.26 -15.90 24.08
C ALA A 743 1.64 -15.33 22.80
N ASN A 744 1.79 -14.01 22.56
CA ASN A 744 1.36 -13.36 21.33
C ASN A 744 2.06 -13.93 20.08
N ALA A 745 3.32 -14.26 20.19
CA ALA A 745 4.11 -14.81 19.10
C ALA A 745 3.77 -16.27 18.79
N LEU A 746 3.49 -17.07 19.82
CA LEU A 746 3.21 -18.51 19.73
C LEU A 746 1.77 -18.82 19.31
N TYR A 747 0.79 -18.02 19.77
CA TYR A 747 -0.63 -18.30 19.49
C TYR A 747 -1.03 -17.90 18.07
N ARG A 748 -0.52 -18.63 17.06
CA ARG A 748 -0.80 -18.45 15.63
C ARG A 748 -0.68 -19.80 14.92
N PRO A 749 -1.39 -20.00 13.77
CA PRO A 749 -1.19 -21.19 12.95
C PRO A 749 0.29 -21.39 12.59
N GLY A 750 0.83 -22.56 12.87
CA GLY A 750 2.24 -22.93 12.73
C GLY A 750 2.99 -22.92 14.05
N PRO A 751 3.28 -21.78 14.70
CA PRO A 751 3.99 -21.74 15.99
C PRO A 751 3.25 -22.36 17.15
N MET A 752 1.91 -22.52 17.07
CA MET A 752 1.12 -23.19 18.13
C MET A 752 1.62 -24.61 18.47
N ASP A 753 2.23 -25.30 17.50
CA ASP A 753 2.80 -26.64 17.74
C ASP A 753 3.97 -26.63 18.72
N LEU A 754 4.58 -25.46 18.95
CA LEU A 754 5.71 -25.27 19.89
C LEU A 754 5.28 -24.91 21.32
N ILE A 755 3.98 -24.67 21.55
CA ILE A 755 3.44 -24.28 22.86
C ILE A 755 3.69 -25.36 23.92
N PRO A 756 3.52 -26.66 23.65
CA PRO A 756 3.81 -27.71 24.64
C PRO A 756 5.27 -27.68 25.09
N ASP A 757 6.22 -27.62 24.18
CA ASP A 757 7.66 -27.57 24.47
C ASP A 757 8.00 -26.32 25.32
N TYR A 758 7.48 -25.15 24.91
CA TYR A 758 7.66 -23.91 25.67
C TYR A 758 7.17 -24.07 27.12
N ASN A 759 5.94 -24.56 27.30
CA ASN A 759 5.33 -24.71 28.64
C ASN A 759 6.05 -25.75 29.48
N MET A 760 6.41 -26.94 28.94
CA MET A 760 7.12 -27.98 29.66
C MET A 760 8.49 -27.49 30.16
N ARG A 761 9.23 -26.78 29.30
CA ARG A 761 10.56 -26.26 29.68
C ARG A 761 10.45 -25.08 30.64
N LYS A 762 9.49 -24.19 30.46
CA LYS A 762 9.19 -23.10 31.40
C LYS A 762 8.90 -23.65 32.82
N HIS A 763 8.16 -24.75 32.90
CA HIS A 763 7.79 -25.35 34.20
C HIS A 763 8.84 -26.35 34.75
N GLY A 764 9.96 -26.53 34.07
CA GLY A 764 11.02 -27.43 34.48
C GLY A 764 10.65 -28.92 34.36
N VAL A 765 9.61 -29.26 33.61
CA VAL A 765 9.19 -30.64 33.31
C VAL A 765 10.12 -31.27 32.26
N GLU A 766 10.60 -30.47 31.32
CA GLU A 766 11.59 -30.84 30.33
C GLU A 766 12.83 -29.95 30.47
N GLU A 767 14.01 -30.50 30.29
CA GLU A 767 15.24 -29.71 30.26
C GLU A 767 15.32 -28.87 28.98
N VAL A 768 15.82 -27.62 29.09
CA VAL A 768 16.08 -26.78 27.95
C VAL A 768 17.24 -27.36 27.15
N PRO A 769 17.06 -27.72 25.86
CA PRO A 769 18.11 -28.31 25.06
C PRO A 769 19.26 -27.33 24.83
N THR A 770 20.49 -27.79 25.03
CA THR A 770 21.71 -27.04 24.71
C THR A 770 22.13 -27.38 23.29
N VAL A 771 22.24 -26.38 22.45
CA VAL A 771 22.62 -26.52 21.01
C VAL A 771 24.01 -25.94 20.78
N HIS A 772 24.22 -24.70 21.12
CA HIS A 772 25.48 -23.98 21.03
C HIS A 772 25.38 -22.69 21.88
N PRO A 773 26.46 -22.24 22.57
CA PRO A 773 26.39 -21.06 23.44
C PRO A 773 25.76 -19.83 22.84
N ILE A 774 26.00 -19.56 21.56
CA ILE A 774 25.36 -18.44 20.81
C ILE A 774 23.86 -18.68 20.65
N VAL A 775 23.43 -19.88 20.25
CA VAL A 775 22.00 -20.21 20.09
C VAL A 775 21.30 -20.14 21.46
N ASP A 776 21.91 -20.75 22.47
CA ASP A 776 21.37 -20.83 23.83
C ASP A 776 21.22 -19.42 24.42
N LYS A 777 22.20 -18.52 24.20
CA LYS A 777 22.15 -17.11 24.61
C LYS A 777 20.88 -16.40 24.05
N PHE A 778 20.58 -16.55 22.75
CA PHE A 778 19.47 -15.84 22.12
C PHE A 778 18.11 -16.52 22.35
N THR A 779 18.08 -17.80 22.68
CA THR A 779 16.84 -18.54 22.98
C THR A 779 16.56 -18.73 24.46
N ALA A 780 17.43 -18.27 25.35
CA ALA A 780 17.28 -18.38 26.81
C ALA A 780 15.96 -17.77 27.30
N GLU A 781 15.59 -16.60 26.80
CA GLU A 781 14.35 -15.92 27.15
C GLU A 781 13.09 -16.75 26.83
N THR A 782 13.17 -17.62 25.83
CA THR A 782 12.08 -18.45 25.30
C THR A 782 12.31 -19.95 25.54
N TYR A 783 13.10 -20.28 26.53
CA TYR A 783 13.35 -21.68 26.99
C TYR A 783 13.85 -22.59 25.85
N GLY A 784 14.77 -22.09 25.02
CA GLY A 784 15.36 -22.83 23.91
C GLY A 784 14.46 -22.93 22.64
N VAL A 785 13.30 -22.28 22.66
CA VAL A 785 12.39 -22.23 21.51
C VAL A 785 12.68 -20.98 20.68
N MET A 786 12.93 -21.14 19.38
CA MET A 786 12.99 -19.99 18.48
C MET A 786 11.56 -19.48 18.24
N VAL A 787 11.27 -18.24 18.61
CA VAL A 787 9.94 -17.59 18.52
C VAL A 787 10.00 -16.33 17.67
N TYR A 788 11.10 -15.58 17.75
CA TYR A 788 11.21 -14.25 17.14
C TYR A 788 12.16 -14.22 15.94
N GLN A 789 11.85 -13.37 14.97
CA GLN A 789 12.73 -13.09 13.84
C GLN A 789 14.08 -12.55 14.31
N GLU A 790 14.07 -11.72 15.33
CA GLU A 790 15.25 -11.13 15.96
C GLU A 790 16.22 -12.20 16.49
N GLN A 791 15.72 -13.28 17.11
CA GLN A 791 16.56 -14.40 17.54
C GLN A 791 17.24 -15.08 16.35
N VAL A 792 16.48 -15.35 15.29
CA VAL A 792 17.02 -15.96 14.07
C VAL A 792 18.04 -15.05 13.40
N MET A 793 17.78 -13.74 13.33
CA MET A 793 18.73 -12.76 12.77
C MET A 793 20.06 -12.75 13.54
N GLN A 794 19.99 -12.76 14.85
CA GLN A 794 21.19 -12.77 15.71
C GLN A 794 21.95 -14.07 15.60
N ILE A 795 21.28 -15.23 15.58
CA ILE A 795 21.92 -16.53 15.38
C ILE A 795 22.60 -16.61 14.02
N VAL A 796 21.91 -16.18 12.95
CA VAL A 796 22.44 -16.13 11.59
C VAL A 796 23.64 -15.19 11.52
N HIS A 797 23.62 -14.11 12.27
CA HIS A 797 24.72 -13.14 12.33
C HIS A 797 25.89 -13.65 13.16
N GLU A 798 25.67 -13.93 14.47
CA GLU A 798 26.75 -14.25 15.39
C GLU A 798 27.32 -15.65 15.16
N LEU A 799 26.50 -16.64 14.83
CA LEU A 799 26.98 -18.01 14.57
C LEU A 799 27.32 -18.22 13.08
N GLY A 800 26.45 -17.72 12.19
CA GLY A 800 26.54 -17.95 10.76
C GLY A 800 27.40 -16.93 10.00
N GLY A 801 27.97 -15.90 10.66
CA GLY A 801 28.86 -14.91 10.05
C GLY A 801 28.20 -13.99 9.01
N ILE A 802 26.87 -14.04 8.88
CA ILE A 802 26.11 -13.24 7.90
C ILE A 802 25.77 -11.89 8.55
N PRO A 803 26.08 -10.73 7.94
CA PRO A 803 25.74 -9.43 8.50
C PRO A 803 24.25 -9.30 8.82
N LEU A 804 23.86 -8.61 9.90
CA LEU A 804 22.48 -8.46 10.38
C LEU A 804 21.51 -8.00 9.28
N ARG A 805 21.92 -7.05 8.44
CA ARG A 805 21.12 -6.59 7.29
C ARG A 805 20.81 -7.69 6.27
N GLN A 806 21.82 -8.56 5.99
CA GLN A 806 21.64 -9.70 5.08
C GLN A 806 20.84 -10.83 5.76
N ALA A 807 20.95 -10.98 7.09
CA ALA A 807 20.15 -11.92 7.87
C ALA A 807 18.65 -11.58 7.75
N TYR A 808 18.26 -10.30 7.79
CA TYR A 808 16.88 -9.90 7.54
C TYR A 808 16.41 -10.21 6.11
N ALA A 809 17.26 -9.91 5.11
CA ALA A 809 16.97 -10.24 3.72
C ALA A 809 16.80 -11.76 3.50
N LEU A 810 17.61 -12.57 4.19
CA LEU A 810 17.50 -14.03 4.18
C LEU A 810 16.16 -14.50 4.78
N ILE A 811 15.75 -13.97 5.94
CA ILE A 811 14.44 -14.30 6.54
C ILE A 811 13.28 -13.95 5.60
N LYS A 812 13.33 -12.77 4.98
CA LYS A 812 12.33 -12.33 3.99
C LYS A 812 12.34 -13.25 2.75
N ALA A 813 13.51 -13.73 2.33
CA ALA A 813 13.64 -14.67 1.22
C ALA A 813 13.08 -16.06 1.57
N ILE A 814 13.29 -16.54 2.78
CA ILE A 814 12.72 -17.79 3.28
C ILE A 814 11.20 -17.72 3.29
N SER A 815 10.62 -16.66 3.88
CA SER A 815 9.16 -16.44 3.90
C SER A 815 8.55 -16.37 2.50
N LYS A 816 9.30 -15.83 1.52
CA LYS A 816 8.87 -15.71 0.11
C LYS A 816 9.33 -16.88 -0.77
N LYS A 817 9.92 -17.93 -0.18
CA LYS A 817 10.43 -19.14 -0.87
C LYS A 817 11.39 -18.84 -2.02
N LYS A 818 12.27 -17.85 -1.88
CA LYS A 818 13.27 -17.47 -2.90
C LYS A 818 14.53 -18.34 -2.80
N ALA A 819 14.50 -19.51 -3.43
CA ALA A 819 15.57 -20.53 -3.37
C ALA A 819 16.98 -19.95 -3.65
N LYS A 820 17.16 -19.13 -4.69
CA LYS A 820 18.46 -18.54 -5.05
C LYS A 820 19.17 -17.80 -3.91
N ILE A 821 18.43 -17.06 -3.08
CA ILE A 821 19.01 -16.32 -1.94
C ILE A 821 19.33 -17.29 -0.80
N ILE A 822 18.45 -18.26 -0.56
CA ILE A 822 18.63 -19.27 0.48
C ILE A 822 19.89 -20.10 0.20
N ASP A 823 20.01 -20.61 -1.02
CA ASP A 823 21.12 -21.47 -1.45
C ASP A 823 22.47 -20.72 -1.43
N ALA A 824 22.48 -19.42 -1.70
CA ALA A 824 23.68 -18.59 -1.61
C ALA A 824 24.16 -18.37 -0.16
N ASN A 825 23.26 -18.32 0.82
CA ASN A 825 23.60 -18.05 2.23
C ASN A 825 23.89 -19.33 3.04
N ARG A 826 23.39 -20.49 2.64
CA ARG A 826 23.63 -21.76 3.36
C ARG A 826 25.12 -22.08 3.53
N PRO A 827 25.97 -22.08 2.47
CA PRO A 827 27.40 -22.39 2.61
C PRO A 827 28.09 -21.45 3.60
N VAL A 828 27.80 -20.15 3.53
CA VAL A 828 28.38 -19.13 4.42
C VAL A 828 28.05 -19.41 5.89
N PHE A 829 26.77 -19.71 6.16
CA PHE A 829 26.31 -20.07 7.51
C PHE A 829 27.01 -21.34 8.03
N VAL A 830 27.05 -22.40 7.21
CA VAL A 830 27.63 -23.69 7.62
C VAL A 830 29.12 -23.58 7.88
N GLU A 831 29.87 -22.85 7.03
CA GLU A 831 31.30 -22.63 7.19
C GLU A 831 31.63 -21.85 8.47
N SER A 832 30.98 -20.72 8.70
CA SER A 832 31.16 -19.94 9.92
C SER A 832 30.75 -20.69 11.19
N ALA A 833 29.66 -21.45 11.16
CA ALA A 833 29.23 -22.27 12.28
C ALA A 833 30.20 -23.40 12.61
N GLN A 834 30.88 -24.00 11.60
CA GLN A 834 31.96 -24.96 11.80
C GLN A 834 33.19 -24.34 12.45
N GLU A 835 33.61 -23.15 12.00
CA GLU A 835 34.71 -22.39 12.61
C GLU A 835 34.46 -22.12 14.11
N LYS A 836 33.15 -21.97 14.49
CA LYS A 836 32.73 -21.72 15.87
C LYS A 836 32.40 -23.00 16.67
N GLY A 837 32.74 -24.18 16.15
CA GLY A 837 32.74 -25.42 16.89
C GLY A 837 31.63 -26.42 16.60
N LEU A 838 30.71 -26.15 15.68
CA LEU A 838 29.72 -27.14 15.24
C LEU A 838 30.32 -28.10 14.19
N SER A 839 29.90 -29.35 14.19
CA SER A 839 30.15 -30.24 13.09
C SER A 839 29.30 -29.80 11.86
N LYS A 840 29.73 -30.16 10.65
CA LYS A 840 28.98 -29.87 9.43
C LYS A 840 27.51 -30.33 9.51
N SER A 841 27.28 -31.56 10.03
CA SER A 841 25.93 -32.10 10.19
C SER A 841 25.08 -31.29 11.17
N GLN A 842 25.67 -30.81 12.26
CA GLN A 842 24.97 -29.95 13.23
C GLN A 842 24.67 -28.57 12.65
N ALA A 843 25.61 -27.98 11.90
CA ALA A 843 25.43 -26.68 11.24
C ALA A 843 24.34 -26.74 10.14
N ASP A 844 24.37 -27.79 9.29
CA ASP A 844 23.31 -28.02 8.31
C ASP A 844 21.96 -28.27 8.97
N GLY A 845 21.91 -29.10 10.05
CA GLY A 845 20.68 -29.36 10.77
C GLY A 845 20.10 -28.11 11.41
N LEU A 846 20.95 -27.23 11.96
CA LEU A 846 20.52 -25.96 12.52
C LEU A 846 20.00 -25.01 11.41
N PHE A 847 20.65 -24.98 10.26
CA PHE A 847 20.18 -24.18 9.13
C PHE A 847 18.80 -24.65 8.63
N GLU A 848 18.56 -25.97 8.54
CA GLU A 848 17.23 -26.53 8.23
C GLU A 848 16.18 -26.12 9.26
N LEU A 849 16.54 -26.13 10.55
CA LEU A 849 15.66 -25.66 11.61
C LEU A 849 15.32 -24.18 11.43
N ILE A 850 16.31 -23.35 11.08
CA ILE A 850 16.14 -21.93 10.77
C ILE A 850 15.22 -21.74 9.56
N LEU A 851 15.38 -22.54 8.49
CA LEU A 851 14.51 -22.49 7.32
C LEU A 851 13.06 -22.80 7.67
N LYS A 852 12.83 -23.84 8.44
CA LYS A 852 11.50 -24.21 8.90
C LYS A 852 10.88 -23.09 9.72
N PHE A 853 11.69 -22.47 10.58
CA PHE A 853 11.24 -21.49 11.57
C PHE A 853 11.09 -20.07 11.02
N ALA A 854 11.98 -19.62 10.13
CA ALA A 854 11.97 -18.26 9.59
C ALA A 854 10.69 -17.93 8.80
N GLY A 855 9.97 -18.95 8.30
CA GLY A 855 8.63 -18.80 7.71
C GLY A 855 7.55 -18.41 8.72
N TYR A 856 7.76 -18.67 10.01
CA TYR A 856 6.79 -18.48 11.09
C TYR A 856 7.28 -17.48 12.15
N GLY A 857 8.54 -17.04 12.11
CA GLY A 857 9.13 -16.12 13.07
C GLY A 857 8.31 -14.85 13.24
N PHE A 858 8.04 -14.44 14.49
CA PHE A 858 7.29 -13.23 14.80
C PHE A 858 8.20 -12.02 14.95
N ASN A 859 7.70 -10.84 14.63
CA ASN A 859 8.37 -9.59 14.94
C ASN A 859 8.25 -9.32 16.46
N LYS A 860 9.36 -9.43 17.19
CA LYS A 860 9.40 -9.19 18.64
C LYS A 860 8.97 -7.76 18.98
N SER A 861 9.37 -6.78 18.15
CA SER A 861 8.99 -5.38 18.34
C SER A 861 7.47 -5.19 18.37
N HIS A 862 6.74 -5.95 17.53
CA HIS A 862 5.27 -5.89 17.48
C HIS A 862 4.62 -6.43 18.76
N SER A 863 5.14 -7.54 19.31
CA SER A 863 4.61 -8.09 20.56
C SER A 863 4.98 -7.25 21.77
N THR A 864 6.14 -6.59 21.75
CA THR A 864 6.65 -5.80 22.86
C THR A 864 5.89 -4.46 22.99
N GLY A 865 5.56 -3.82 21.86
CA GLY A 865 4.76 -2.59 21.83
C GLY A 865 3.31 -2.82 22.18
#